data_aaee82d9a2c191987d9dab3208522e9a
#
_entry.id   aaee82d9a2c191987d9dab3208522e9a
#
_cell.length_a   1.000
_cell.length_b   1.000
_cell.length_c   1.000
_cell.angle_alpha   90.00
_cell.angle_beta   90.00
_cell.angle_gamma   90.00
#
_symmetry.space_group_name_H-M   'P 1'
#
loop_
_entity.id
_entity.type
_entity.pdbx_description
1 polymer ?
#
loop_
_entity_poly.entity_id
_entity_poly.type
_entity_poly.pdbx_seq_one_letter_code
_entity_poly.pdbx_strand_id
1 'polypeptide(L)'
;MFKNSFKNKFTAVILAFFIINFISPIFPAFSAEEIASPCRYPDYCKEYIGQDKFEKFNRRMFNFNAKLNKYALRPMHVVWASIMPKYGMDRIQNAYKNIEYPKRLVSTLLQKDLKAAKTETLRFLANTTIGLGGMYDPAKRFFKLEPQEEDIEQGLSKCKIKRGPFLVLPVINATTPRALAGRLLETGLDPTTYIASPVAALVKMGLFINRTSFMQPLSIYMERTYADPYDITRKLYGMENYIKNSNLDRKEILDAEAKIIEEVTVDSGAELMASTDTNASLIGEGEVLQIPEENTKDDKSEEKAKNETELLTVSGEPETENKSGNETDKIATNEVLKGGAYTDDTLKEAIQSTLEELKPDIVLENFNPQSPVVDSMRTALFDLPGIDESIWSELSIWNRSFSKRIKTSSIELTPERDKYKYRYIMQRDKSAPVAILYPSIGEGIMSHHSVVLAKLFYDAGYSVVIQGSHFHWEFIKSMPKDYRPGLPSRDADNLKMATGKILNALEEKYETKFRKKVLLGTSFGAMTTLFVADKESKDNTLGIDNFISINPPVELMFALKELDKNNDDWNKNPSNLKHKTAVTAAKILKLFNQKDEPDFKLETLPFSDYEGKLITGFILRQKLSDLIFTIENSKETDKAALYGDINNMSFRDYAQKYLVKDNNKTIDNLAYEASLHSISEYLKNNSNYKIYHTIDDYFANKGQLRKLKEYSGKKTVLVSNGGHLGYLYRQEFIDELKKDIALQDKISSK
;
A
#
# COMPACT_ATOMS: atom_id res chain seq x y z
N MET A 1 42.35 29.56 -15.52
CA MET A 1 40.94 29.93 -15.83
C MET A 1 39.88 29.07 -15.11
N PHE A 2 40.15 27.82 -14.79
CA PHE A 2 39.17 26.94 -14.10
C PHE A 2 38.93 27.23 -12.62
N LYS A 3 39.89 27.80 -11.88
CA LYS A 3 39.78 28.09 -10.44
C LYS A 3 38.78 29.20 -10.08
N ASN A 4 38.58 30.19 -10.95
CA ASN A 4 37.68 31.32 -10.68
C ASN A 4 36.21 30.99 -11.01
N SER A 5 35.94 30.11 -11.97
CA SER A 5 34.58 29.68 -12.29
C SER A 5 33.93 28.83 -11.21
N PHE A 6 34.73 27.98 -10.50
CA PHE A 6 34.24 27.15 -9.42
C PHE A 6 33.95 27.97 -8.13
N LYS A 7 34.82 28.98 -7.83
CA LYS A 7 34.61 29.90 -6.73
C LYS A 7 33.32 30.72 -6.87
N ASN A 8 33.06 31.24 -8.07
CA ASN A 8 31.86 32.06 -8.33
C ASN A 8 30.56 31.25 -8.30
N LYS A 9 30.56 30.00 -8.76
CA LYS A 9 29.39 29.12 -8.67
C LYS A 9 29.11 28.65 -7.25
N PHE A 10 30.15 28.38 -6.47
CA PHE A 10 30.03 27.99 -5.08
C PHE A 10 29.58 29.17 -4.20
N THR A 11 30.07 30.38 -4.47
CA THR A 11 29.62 31.60 -3.81
C THR A 11 28.17 31.95 -4.16
N ALA A 12 27.74 31.70 -5.41
CA ALA A 12 26.36 31.92 -5.85
C ALA A 12 25.37 30.95 -5.16
N VAL A 13 25.76 29.71 -4.92
CA VAL A 13 24.94 28.73 -4.18
C VAL A 13 24.85 29.12 -2.70
N ILE A 14 25.95 29.60 -2.09
CA ILE A 14 25.95 30.09 -0.70
C ILE A 14 25.15 31.39 -0.61
N LEU A 15 25.27 32.30 -1.58
CA LEU A 15 24.50 33.55 -1.62
C LEU A 15 23.01 33.30 -1.83
N ALA A 16 22.62 32.33 -2.67
CA ALA A 16 21.24 31.89 -2.80
C ALA A 16 20.69 31.30 -1.48
N PHE A 17 21.51 30.58 -0.73
CA PHE A 17 21.16 30.07 0.60
C PHE A 17 20.95 31.20 1.63
N PHE A 18 21.73 32.29 1.55
CA PHE A 18 21.57 33.48 2.43
C PHE A 18 20.41 34.38 2.00
N ILE A 19 20.16 34.57 0.71
CA ILE A 19 19.06 35.43 0.20
C ILE A 19 17.69 34.82 0.54
N ILE A 20 17.55 33.50 0.58
CA ILE A 20 16.31 32.81 0.93
C ILE A 20 15.96 32.97 2.43
N ASN A 21 16.94 33.30 3.28
CA ASN A 21 16.68 33.54 4.71
C ASN A 21 16.21 34.99 5.05
N PHE A 22 16.15 35.90 4.07
CA PHE A 22 15.88 37.32 4.35
C PHE A 22 14.62 37.91 3.67
N ILE A 23 13.85 37.13 2.91
CA ILE A 23 12.61 37.65 2.31
C ILE A 23 11.43 37.34 3.23
N SER A 24 11.08 38.31 4.04
CA SER A 24 9.89 38.41 4.89
C SER A 24 8.74 39.14 4.19
N PRO A 25 7.55 39.19 4.70
CA PRO A 25 6.31 38.65 4.16
C PRO A 25 5.37 39.76 3.68
N ILE A 26 4.75 39.60 2.53
CA ILE A 26 3.53 40.34 2.21
C ILE A 26 2.57 39.40 1.46
N PHE A 27 1.62 38.84 2.16
CA PHE A 27 0.41 38.32 1.54
C PHE A 27 -0.82 38.63 2.43
N PRO A 28 -1.86 39.27 1.86
CA PRO A 28 -3.10 39.52 2.58
C PRO A 28 -3.94 38.26 2.71
N ALA A 29 -4.63 38.16 3.81
CA ALA A 29 -5.57 37.08 4.10
C ALA A 29 -6.84 37.29 3.26
N PHE A 30 -7.13 36.35 2.36
CA PHE A 30 -8.44 36.23 1.72
C PHE A 30 -9.20 35.05 2.31
N SER A 31 -10.40 35.31 2.79
CA SER A 31 -11.39 34.31 3.13
C SER A 31 -12.13 33.90 1.85
N ALA A 32 -12.18 32.61 1.54
CA ALA A 32 -13.07 32.05 0.52
C ALA A 32 -13.96 31.00 1.14
N GLU A 33 -15.24 31.11 0.91
CA GLU A 33 -16.29 30.17 1.30
C GLU A 33 -16.09 28.81 0.63
N GLU A 34 -16.30 27.74 1.41
CA GLU A 34 -16.22 26.36 0.97
C GLU A 34 -17.49 25.99 0.18
N ILE A 35 -17.32 25.66 -1.09
CA ILE A 35 -18.32 24.86 -1.82
C ILE A 35 -17.91 23.40 -1.60
N ALA A 36 -18.59 22.75 -0.66
CA ALA A 36 -18.40 21.34 -0.37
C ALA A 36 -19.22 20.50 -1.34
N SER A 37 -18.58 19.86 -2.32
CA SER A 37 -19.15 18.68 -2.96
C SER A 37 -19.02 17.49 -2.00
N PRO A 38 -20.06 16.65 -1.82
CA PRO A 38 -19.98 15.49 -0.94
C PRO A 38 -19.03 14.46 -1.54
N CYS A 39 -17.84 14.30 -0.97
CA CYS A 39 -16.92 13.25 -1.33
C CYS A 39 -17.42 11.93 -0.72
N ARG A 40 -17.67 10.93 -1.57
CA ARG A 40 -18.05 9.57 -1.15
C ARG A 40 -16.95 8.87 -0.34
N TYR A 41 -15.70 9.27 -0.57
CA TYR A 41 -14.53 8.74 0.12
C TYR A 41 -13.76 9.88 0.77
N PRO A 42 -13.07 9.62 1.92
CA PRO A 42 -12.32 10.65 2.62
C PRO A 42 -11.25 11.25 1.71
N ASP A 43 -11.34 12.53 1.44
CA ASP A 43 -10.22 13.31 0.90
C ASP A 43 -9.25 13.61 2.06
N TYR A 44 -8.29 12.72 2.26
CA TYR A 44 -7.29 12.88 3.31
C TYR A 44 -6.54 14.22 3.24
N CYS A 45 -6.44 14.81 2.04
CA CYS A 45 -5.89 16.15 1.89
C CYS A 45 -6.80 17.22 2.47
N LYS A 46 -8.10 17.16 2.18
CA LYS A 46 -9.08 18.11 2.71
C LYS A 46 -9.15 18.04 4.22
N GLU A 47 -9.11 16.85 4.78
CA GLU A 47 -9.21 16.67 6.22
C GLU A 47 -8.00 17.16 7.00
N TYR A 48 -6.78 16.89 6.51
CA TYR A 48 -5.55 17.23 7.24
C TYR A 48 -4.96 18.58 6.85
N ILE A 49 -5.03 18.96 5.59
CA ILE A 49 -4.38 20.19 5.07
C ILE A 49 -5.38 21.22 4.55
N GLY A 50 -6.58 20.79 4.14
CA GLY A 50 -7.54 21.64 3.46
C GLY A 50 -7.21 21.80 1.97
N GLN A 51 -7.94 22.72 1.30
CA GLN A 51 -7.77 22.97 -0.11
C GLN A 51 -6.40 23.59 -0.42
N ASP A 52 -5.75 23.12 -1.51
CA ASP A 52 -4.50 23.67 -1.98
C ASP A 52 -4.71 24.96 -2.79
N LYS A 53 -4.71 26.08 -2.08
CA LYS A 53 -4.93 27.41 -2.70
C LYS A 53 -3.83 27.83 -3.69
N PHE A 54 -2.65 27.22 -3.61
CA PHE A 54 -1.48 27.57 -4.41
C PHE A 54 -0.99 26.41 -5.28
N GLU A 55 -1.87 25.50 -5.67
CA GLU A 55 -1.52 24.24 -6.34
C GLU A 55 -0.57 24.44 -7.55
N LYS A 56 -0.87 25.41 -8.44
CA LYS A 56 -0.02 25.69 -9.61
C LYS A 56 1.41 26.10 -9.23
N PHE A 57 1.55 26.92 -8.20
CA PHE A 57 2.85 27.32 -7.66
C PHE A 57 3.53 26.14 -6.97
N ASN A 58 2.81 25.45 -6.09
CA ASN A 58 3.32 24.31 -5.32
C ASN A 58 3.81 23.18 -6.22
N ARG A 59 3.08 22.83 -7.28
CA ARG A 59 3.51 21.85 -8.29
C ARG A 59 4.77 22.26 -9.05
N ARG A 60 4.92 23.54 -9.37
CA ARG A 60 6.17 24.05 -9.99
C ARG A 60 7.36 23.88 -9.05
N MET A 61 7.20 24.25 -7.79
CA MET A 61 8.26 24.15 -6.80
C MET A 61 8.57 22.69 -6.45
N PHE A 62 7.56 21.84 -6.37
CA PHE A 62 7.74 20.40 -6.22
C PHE A 62 8.58 19.80 -7.35
N ASN A 63 8.23 20.12 -8.60
CA ASN A 63 8.99 19.64 -9.76
C ASN A 63 10.43 20.21 -9.80
N PHE A 64 10.63 21.45 -9.36
CA PHE A 64 11.96 22.03 -9.18
C PHE A 64 12.76 21.23 -8.13
N ASN A 65 12.18 20.98 -6.97
CA ASN A 65 12.81 20.21 -5.90
C ASN A 65 13.11 18.76 -6.33
N ALA A 66 12.22 18.13 -7.07
CA ALA A 66 12.43 16.79 -7.63
C ALA A 66 13.63 16.76 -8.59
N LYS A 67 13.76 17.77 -9.47
CA LYS A 67 14.92 17.92 -10.36
C LYS A 67 16.21 18.21 -9.57
N LEU A 68 16.16 19.11 -8.59
CA LEU A 68 17.29 19.41 -7.71
C LEU A 68 17.75 18.14 -6.97
N ASN A 69 16.80 17.38 -6.43
CA ASN A 69 17.11 16.11 -5.79
C ASN A 69 17.76 15.13 -6.75
N LYS A 70 17.17 14.90 -7.91
CA LYS A 70 17.65 13.93 -8.90
C LYS A 70 19.05 14.24 -9.44
N TYR A 71 19.32 15.51 -9.76
CA TYR A 71 20.55 15.90 -10.47
C TYR A 71 21.65 16.45 -9.58
N ALA A 72 21.34 16.91 -8.37
CA ALA A 72 22.34 17.49 -7.46
C ALA A 72 22.44 16.70 -6.15
N LEU A 73 21.34 16.53 -5.39
CA LEU A 73 21.42 15.95 -4.05
C LEU A 73 21.65 14.45 -4.09
N ARG A 74 20.94 13.70 -4.95
CA ARG A 74 21.11 12.24 -5.05
C ARG A 74 22.53 11.79 -5.35
N PRO A 75 23.28 12.39 -6.30
CA PRO A 75 24.70 12.09 -6.48
C PRO A 75 25.54 12.35 -5.22
N MET A 76 25.27 13.43 -4.48
CA MET A 76 25.96 13.72 -3.22
C MET A 76 25.68 12.67 -2.16
N HIS A 77 24.43 12.21 -2.07
CA HIS A 77 24.06 11.13 -1.14
C HIS A 77 24.71 9.80 -1.50
N VAL A 78 24.83 9.47 -2.78
CA VAL A 78 25.55 8.27 -3.25
C VAL A 78 27.01 8.33 -2.85
N VAL A 79 27.67 9.48 -3.04
CA VAL A 79 29.06 9.68 -2.60
C VAL A 79 29.17 9.54 -1.09
N TRP A 80 28.26 10.16 -0.33
CA TRP A 80 28.25 10.08 1.13
C TRP A 80 28.07 8.66 1.63
N ALA A 81 27.08 7.94 1.13
CA ALA A 81 26.83 6.53 1.48
C ALA A 81 27.96 5.58 1.06
N SER A 82 28.80 5.99 0.10
CA SER A 82 29.96 5.22 -0.33
C SER A 82 31.18 5.41 0.57
N ILE A 83 31.27 6.56 1.24
CA ILE A 83 32.37 6.88 2.16
C ILE A 83 31.99 6.51 3.59
N MET A 84 30.74 6.79 3.97
CA MET A 84 30.23 6.62 5.32
C MET A 84 29.32 5.37 5.41
N PRO A 85 29.70 4.33 6.15
CA PRO A 85 28.84 3.17 6.35
C PRO A 85 27.58 3.53 7.15
N LYS A 86 26.49 2.76 7.00
CA LYS A 86 25.21 2.98 7.69
C LYS A 86 25.41 3.22 9.19
N TYR A 87 26.22 2.36 9.83
CA TYR A 87 26.53 2.49 11.25
C TYR A 87 27.09 3.88 11.61
N GLY A 88 28.04 4.41 10.83
CA GLY A 88 28.62 5.74 11.06
C GLY A 88 27.57 6.85 10.87
N MET A 89 26.72 6.72 9.85
CA MET A 89 25.65 7.69 9.59
C MET A 89 24.62 7.71 10.71
N ASP A 90 24.27 6.54 11.29
CA ASP A 90 23.37 6.43 12.44
C ASP A 90 23.97 7.14 13.67
N ARG A 91 25.29 6.96 13.89
CA ARG A 91 25.98 7.64 15.02
C ARG A 91 25.98 9.16 14.84
N ILE A 92 26.25 9.65 13.64
CA ILE A 92 26.19 11.09 13.32
C ILE A 92 24.75 11.61 13.51
N GLN A 93 23.76 10.88 13.05
CA GLN A 93 22.36 11.27 13.22
C GLN A 93 21.95 11.34 14.69
N ASN A 94 22.35 10.37 15.50
CA ASN A 94 22.07 10.36 16.93
C ASN A 94 22.76 11.53 17.67
N ALA A 95 24.04 11.79 17.37
CA ALA A 95 24.75 12.93 17.93
C ALA A 95 24.10 14.26 17.58
N TYR A 96 23.65 14.40 16.31
CA TYR A 96 22.94 15.61 15.89
C TYR A 96 21.58 15.75 16.58
N LYS A 97 20.78 14.66 16.66
CA LYS A 97 19.54 14.65 17.46
C LYS A 97 19.79 15.08 18.92
N ASN A 98 20.91 14.68 19.50
CA ASN A 98 21.27 15.08 20.85
C ASN A 98 21.58 16.59 20.95
N ILE A 99 22.31 17.15 19.98
CA ILE A 99 22.60 18.60 19.87
C ILE A 99 21.32 19.44 19.73
N GLU A 100 20.30 18.90 19.02
CA GLU A 100 18.99 19.55 18.86
C GLU A 100 18.11 19.54 20.13
N TYR A 101 18.62 19.10 21.29
CA TYR A 101 17.90 19.12 22.58
C TYR A 101 17.24 20.47 22.91
N PRO A 102 17.89 21.66 22.73
CA PRO A 102 17.26 22.93 23.10
C PRO A 102 15.92 23.19 22.41
N LYS A 103 15.78 22.81 21.13
CA LYS A 103 14.50 22.99 20.42
C LYS A 103 13.40 22.10 20.99
N ARG A 104 13.72 20.84 21.36
CA ARG A 104 12.74 19.91 21.94
C ARG A 104 12.31 20.36 23.33
N LEU A 105 13.26 20.83 24.14
CA LEU A 105 12.96 21.40 25.45
C LEU A 105 12.02 22.62 25.34
N VAL A 106 12.32 23.57 24.45
CA VAL A 106 11.46 24.74 24.25
C VAL A 106 10.09 24.32 23.72
N SER A 107 10.01 23.35 22.80
CA SER A 107 8.73 22.86 22.32
C SER A 107 7.87 22.24 23.42
N THR A 108 8.45 21.35 24.25
CA THR A 108 7.74 20.74 25.39
C THR A 108 7.26 21.74 26.41
N LEU A 109 8.06 22.77 26.68
CA LEU A 109 7.69 23.89 27.59
C LEU A 109 6.54 24.74 27.01
N LEU A 110 6.56 25.05 25.71
CA LEU A 110 5.45 25.75 25.02
C LEU A 110 4.16 24.91 25.04
N GLN A 111 4.27 23.61 25.02
CA GLN A 111 3.14 22.69 25.15
C GLN A 111 2.67 22.50 26.60
N LYS A 112 3.41 23.05 27.60
CA LYS A 112 3.20 22.84 29.04
C LYS A 112 3.35 21.39 29.48
N ASP A 113 4.10 20.57 28.72
CA ASP A 113 4.36 19.16 29.01
C ASP A 113 5.67 19.03 29.80
N LEU A 114 5.57 19.20 31.11
CA LEU A 114 6.72 19.12 32.04
C LEU A 114 7.26 17.67 32.11
N LYS A 115 6.42 16.64 31.87
CA LYS A 115 6.85 15.24 31.88
C LYS A 115 7.76 14.97 30.70
N ALA A 116 7.35 15.39 29.50
CA ALA A 116 8.18 15.28 28.30
C ALA A 116 9.46 16.12 28.40
N ALA A 117 9.38 17.36 28.94
CA ALA A 117 10.56 18.20 29.19
C ALA A 117 11.58 17.53 30.13
N LYS A 118 11.12 16.91 31.22
CA LYS A 118 11.95 16.13 32.13
C LYS A 118 12.57 14.92 31.42
N THR A 119 11.79 14.16 30.66
CA THR A 119 12.26 12.98 29.92
C THR A 119 13.37 13.39 28.95
N GLU A 120 13.16 14.44 28.14
CA GLU A 120 14.17 14.91 27.17
C GLU A 120 15.43 15.43 27.85
N THR A 121 15.30 16.11 28.98
CA THR A 121 16.47 16.56 29.76
C THR A 121 17.30 15.37 30.27
N LEU A 122 16.66 14.37 30.85
CA LEU A 122 17.34 13.16 31.31
C LEU A 122 17.98 12.38 30.16
N ARG A 123 17.31 12.31 29.02
CA ARG A 123 17.87 11.71 27.80
C ARG A 123 19.10 12.45 27.32
N PHE A 124 19.03 13.79 27.24
CA PHE A 124 20.17 14.63 26.86
C PHE A 124 21.38 14.40 27.77
N LEU A 125 21.18 14.38 29.08
CA LEU A 125 22.26 14.15 30.07
C LEU A 125 22.87 12.75 29.90
N ALA A 126 22.03 11.70 29.84
CA ALA A 126 22.50 10.32 29.69
C ALA A 126 23.24 10.12 28.36
N ASN A 127 22.68 10.62 27.26
CA ASN A 127 23.25 10.44 25.93
C ASN A 127 24.52 11.29 25.73
N THR A 128 24.60 12.46 26.36
CA THR A 128 25.81 13.30 26.30
C THR A 128 26.97 12.68 27.10
N THR A 129 26.69 12.16 28.29
CA THR A 129 27.72 11.62 29.20
C THR A 129 28.08 10.17 28.86
N ILE A 130 27.15 9.24 29.02
CA ILE A 130 27.34 7.81 28.80
C ILE A 130 27.36 7.49 27.32
N GLY A 131 26.60 8.24 26.52
CA GLY A 131 26.40 8.01 25.07
C GLY A 131 27.44 8.68 24.18
N LEU A 132 28.58 9.12 24.70
CA LEU A 132 29.67 9.75 23.94
C LEU A 132 29.18 10.94 23.08
N GLY A 133 28.63 11.96 23.74
CA GLY A 133 28.10 13.13 23.04
C GLY A 133 26.81 12.86 22.22
N GLY A 134 26.11 11.79 22.55
CA GLY A 134 24.86 11.41 21.88
C GLY A 134 25.04 10.47 20.67
N MET A 135 26.26 9.99 20.39
CA MET A 135 26.46 8.98 19.35
C MET A 135 25.69 7.68 19.63
N TYR A 136 25.53 7.34 20.92
CA TYR A 136 24.76 6.22 21.41
C TYR A 136 23.53 6.70 22.17
N ASP A 137 22.53 5.84 22.35
CA ASP A 137 21.30 6.14 23.10
C ASP A 137 21.14 5.25 24.35
N PRO A 138 21.99 5.42 25.37
CA PRO A 138 21.84 4.73 26.63
C PRO A 138 20.55 5.09 27.35
N ALA A 139 19.99 6.28 27.12
CA ALA A 139 18.71 6.70 27.69
C ALA A 139 17.58 5.73 27.30
N LYS A 140 17.47 5.37 26.05
CA LYS A 140 16.50 4.36 25.58
C LYS A 140 16.89 2.96 26.06
N ARG A 141 18.15 2.56 25.82
CA ARG A 141 18.59 1.17 26.02
C ARG A 141 18.58 0.72 27.47
N PHE A 142 19.10 1.53 28.38
CA PHE A 142 19.27 1.18 29.79
C PHE A 142 18.19 1.78 30.68
N PHE A 143 17.79 3.03 30.43
CA PHE A 143 16.84 3.75 31.27
C PHE A 143 15.39 3.68 30.76
N LYS A 144 15.15 3.05 29.61
CA LYS A 144 13.81 2.94 28.99
C LYS A 144 13.10 4.28 28.78
N LEU A 145 13.88 5.35 28.61
CA LEU A 145 13.37 6.68 28.32
C LEU A 145 13.15 6.80 26.82
N GLU A 146 11.91 6.79 26.37
CA GLU A 146 11.57 6.92 24.95
C GLU A 146 11.81 8.36 24.45
N PRO A 147 12.31 8.56 23.21
CA PRO A 147 12.51 9.88 22.64
C PRO A 147 11.18 10.60 22.43
N GLN A 148 11.17 11.90 22.72
CA GLN A 148 10.06 12.78 22.40
C GLN A 148 10.46 13.58 21.15
N GLU A 149 9.90 13.24 19.98
CA GLU A 149 10.26 13.89 18.71
C GLU A 149 9.50 15.22 18.54
N GLU A 150 9.78 16.17 19.40
CA GLU A 150 9.11 17.46 19.47
C GLU A 150 9.80 18.51 18.59
N ASP A 151 8.99 19.34 17.91
CA ASP A 151 9.43 20.50 17.16
C ASP A 151 8.70 21.79 17.58
N ILE A 152 9.24 22.94 17.19
CA ILE A 152 8.65 24.24 17.58
C ILE A 152 7.29 24.45 16.92
N GLU A 153 7.01 23.85 15.76
CA GLU A 153 5.69 23.93 15.13
C GLU A 153 4.59 23.36 16.04
N GLN A 154 4.87 22.24 16.72
CA GLN A 154 3.95 21.63 17.70
C GLN A 154 3.67 22.60 18.86
N GLY A 155 4.73 23.21 19.41
CA GLY A 155 4.59 24.25 20.44
C GLY A 155 3.73 25.44 19.98
N LEU A 156 3.99 25.96 18.78
CA LEU A 156 3.20 27.04 18.18
C LEU A 156 1.75 26.62 17.93
N SER A 157 1.51 25.35 17.59
CA SER A 157 0.17 24.79 17.43
C SER A 157 -0.62 24.83 18.75
N LYS A 158 0.00 24.42 19.85
CA LYS A 158 -0.61 24.47 21.19
C LYS A 158 -0.85 25.91 21.66
N CYS A 159 -0.04 26.85 21.21
CA CYS A 159 -0.28 28.29 21.40
C CYS A 159 -1.40 28.84 20.50
N LYS A 160 -2.17 27.98 19.81
CA LYS A 160 -3.30 28.33 18.91
C LYS A 160 -2.92 29.21 17.73
N ILE A 161 -1.65 29.19 17.28
CA ILE A 161 -1.21 29.90 16.08
C ILE A 161 -1.75 29.11 14.86
N LYS A 162 -2.47 29.80 13.99
CA LYS A 162 -3.07 29.19 12.79
C LYS A 162 -1.98 28.64 11.84
N ARG A 163 -2.21 27.46 11.31
CA ARG A 163 -1.27 26.75 10.41
C ARG A 163 -0.94 27.54 9.13
N GLY A 164 -1.95 28.19 8.54
CA GLY A 164 -1.87 28.82 7.23
C GLY A 164 -2.01 27.80 6.07
N PRO A 165 -1.92 28.27 4.82
CA PRO A 165 -2.05 27.42 3.64
C PRO A 165 -0.87 26.46 3.46
N PHE A 166 -1.11 25.37 2.71
CA PHE A 166 -0.05 24.48 2.28
C PHE A 166 0.84 25.16 1.24
N LEU A 167 2.15 25.03 1.38
CA LEU A 167 3.16 25.60 0.49
C LEU A 167 4.24 24.56 0.19
N VAL A 168 4.75 24.62 -1.03
CA VAL A 168 6.00 23.95 -1.38
C VAL A 168 7.03 25.03 -1.75
N LEU A 169 8.14 25.07 -1.02
CA LEU A 169 9.18 26.05 -1.23
C LEU A 169 10.45 25.40 -1.82
N PRO A 170 11.26 26.15 -2.58
CA PRO A 170 12.54 25.67 -3.09
C PRO A 170 13.41 25.16 -1.93
N VAL A 171 14.00 23.96 -2.06
CA VAL A 171 14.87 23.30 -1.09
C VAL A 171 14.15 22.85 0.21
N ILE A 172 13.23 23.65 0.73
CA ILE A 172 12.49 23.40 1.99
C ILE A 172 11.43 22.28 1.80
N ASN A 173 10.93 22.09 0.57
CA ASN A 173 9.83 21.19 0.24
C ASN A 173 8.47 21.58 0.86
N ALA A 174 7.67 20.59 1.23
CA ALA A 174 6.34 20.77 1.82
C ALA A 174 6.45 21.52 3.17
N THR A 175 5.63 22.54 3.33
CA THR A 175 5.62 23.38 4.55
C THR A 175 4.31 24.15 4.69
N THR A 176 4.17 24.91 5.78
CA THR A 176 3.11 25.89 6.01
C THR A 176 3.73 27.14 6.64
N PRO A 177 3.08 28.30 6.67
CA PRO A 177 3.59 29.49 7.35
C PRO A 177 3.96 29.25 8.81
N ARG A 178 3.15 28.47 9.57
CA ARG A 178 3.48 28.12 10.97
C ARG A 178 4.72 27.23 11.04
N ALA A 179 4.82 26.20 10.18
CA ALA A 179 5.98 25.32 10.12
C ALA A 179 7.27 26.09 9.74
N LEU A 180 7.15 27.05 8.82
CA LEU A 180 8.27 27.90 8.44
C LEU A 180 8.72 28.80 9.60
N ALA A 181 7.79 29.41 10.31
CA ALA A 181 8.09 30.18 11.52
C ALA A 181 8.76 29.32 12.60
N GLY A 182 8.24 28.09 12.82
CA GLY A 182 8.87 27.11 13.71
C GLY A 182 10.32 26.83 13.34
N ARG A 183 10.60 26.53 12.08
CA ARG A 183 11.96 26.26 11.57
C ARG A 183 12.92 27.47 11.72
N LEU A 184 12.40 28.67 11.56
CA LEU A 184 13.21 29.88 11.77
C LEU A 184 13.61 30.02 13.28
N LEU A 185 12.67 29.79 14.19
CA LEU A 185 12.96 29.77 15.62
C LEU A 185 13.92 28.64 16.00
N GLU A 186 13.74 27.45 15.43
CA GLU A 186 14.65 26.31 15.63
C GLU A 186 16.09 26.63 15.20
N THR A 187 16.25 27.38 14.09
CA THR A 187 17.59 27.82 13.65
C THR A 187 18.27 28.67 14.69
N GLY A 188 17.53 29.49 15.44
CA GLY A 188 18.04 30.26 16.58
C GLY A 188 18.36 29.42 17.83
N LEU A 189 17.71 28.26 17.97
CA LEU A 189 17.92 27.33 19.09
C LEU A 189 18.97 26.26 18.76
N ASP A 190 19.45 26.17 17.53
CA ASP A 190 20.49 25.22 17.15
C ASP A 190 21.88 25.76 17.53
N PRO A 191 22.59 25.12 18.49
CA PRO A 191 23.92 25.57 18.93
C PRO A 191 24.93 25.66 17.78
N THR A 192 24.77 24.85 16.73
CA THR A 192 25.68 24.87 15.57
C THR A 192 25.58 26.18 14.79
N THR A 193 24.47 26.93 14.93
CA THR A 193 24.27 28.21 14.23
C THR A 193 25.28 29.27 14.69
N TYR A 194 25.73 29.18 15.91
CA TYR A 194 26.65 30.19 16.52
C TYR A 194 28.12 29.88 16.26
N ILE A 195 28.43 28.77 15.59
CA ILE A 195 29.81 28.45 15.24
C ILE A 195 30.13 29.06 13.88
N ALA A 196 30.78 30.20 13.87
CA ALA A 196 31.19 30.92 12.67
C ALA A 196 32.59 30.47 12.23
N SER A 197 32.69 29.44 11.40
CA SER A 197 33.94 29.07 10.76
C SER A 197 33.68 28.33 9.44
N PRO A 198 34.64 28.34 8.48
CA PRO A 198 34.53 27.52 7.27
C PRO A 198 34.42 26.03 7.56
N VAL A 199 35.04 25.54 8.62
CA VAL A 199 34.94 24.16 9.08
C VAL A 199 33.53 23.86 9.58
N ALA A 200 32.90 24.77 10.32
CA ALA A 200 31.51 24.59 10.75
C ALA A 200 30.54 24.53 9.58
N ALA A 201 30.79 25.29 8.49
CA ALA A 201 29.99 25.23 7.28
C ALA A 201 30.09 23.83 6.60
N LEU A 202 31.29 23.25 6.57
CA LEU A 202 31.49 21.87 6.06
C LEU A 202 30.83 20.83 6.95
N VAL A 203 30.93 20.97 8.26
CA VAL A 203 30.25 20.08 9.21
C VAL A 203 28.72 20.15 9.03
N LYS A 204 28.14 21.36 8.97
CA LYS A 204 26.71 21.56 8.71
C LYS A 204 26.27 20.94 7.39
N MET A 205 27.08 21.10 6.33
CA MET A 205 26.80 20.45 5.04
C MET A 205 26.83 18.92 5.17
N GLY A 206 27.81 18.37 5.88
CA GLY A 206 27.89 16.93 6.17
C GLY A 206 26.66 16.43 6.95
N LEU A 207 26.25 17.16 7.98
CA LEU A 207 25.04 16.85 8.76
C LEU A 207 23.78 16.94 7.91
N PHE A 208 23.66 17.96 7.06
CA PHE A 208 22.53 18.08 6.12
C PHE A 208 22.49 16.93 5.13
N ILE A 209 23.63 16.57 4.52
CA ILE A 209 23.71 15.42 3.60
C ILE A 209 23.38 14.14 4.36
N ASN A 210 23.92 13.94 5.55
CA ASN A 210 23.62 12.76 6.38
C ASN A 210 22.12 12.64 6.66
N ARG A 211 21.49 13.69 7.19
CA ARG A 211 20.07 13.71 7.51
C ARG A 211 19.19 13.48 6.29
N THR A 212 19.44 14.17 5.19
CA THR A 212 18.64 14.07 3.97
C THR A 212 18.88 12.77 3.21
N SER A 213 20.01 12.08 3.45
CA SER A 213 20.24 10.74 2.92
C SER A 213 19.19 9.73 3.41
N PHE A 214 18.75 9.83 4.66
CA PHE A 214 17.69 8.95 5.20
C PHE A 214 16.33 9.13 4.50
N MET A 215 16.10 10.26 3.85
CA MET A 215 14.86 10.55 3.12
C MET A 215 14.90 10.10 1.65
N GLN A 216 16.09 9.81 1.11
CA GLN A 216 16.25 9.50 -0.32
C GLN A 216 15.46 8.27 -0.78
N PRO A 217 15.38 7.19 -0.02
CA PRO A 217 14.63 6.01 -0.42
C PRO A 217 13.13 6.20 -0.50
N LEU A 218 12.57 6.94 0.47
CA LEU A 218 11.17 7.33 0.40
C LEU A 218 10.92 8.20 -0.85
N SER A 219 11.81 9.15 -1.13
CA SER A 219 11.72 10.00 -2.33
C SER A 219 11.77 9.19 -3.61
N ILE A 220 12.68 8.22 -3.71
CA ILE A 220 12.81 7.33 -4.87
C ILE A 220 11.58 6.41 -4.99
N TYR A 221 11.12 5.86 -3.88
CA TYR A 221 9.92 5.04 -3.83
C TYR A 221 8.68 5.81 -4.32
N MET A 222 8.48 7.03 -3.81
CA MET A 222 7.37 7.91 -4.21
C MET A 222 7.40 8.23 -5.72
N GLU A 223 8.58 8.60 -6.24
CA GLU A 223 8.77 8.92 -7.66
C GLU A 223 8.44 7.72 -8.59
N ARG A 224 8.69 6.49 -8.13
CA ARG A 224 8.53 5.27 -8.93
C ARG A 224 7.17 4.60 -8.78
N THR A 225 6.54 4.77 -7.63
CA THR A 225 5.31 4.05 -7.29
C THR A 225 4.07 4.81 -7.73
N TYR A 226 4.05 6.15 -7.57
CA TYR A 226 2.85 6.95 -7.76
C TYR A 226 2.85 7.72 -9.08
N ALA A 227 1.68 7.79 -9.72
CA ALA A 227 1.48 8.56 -10.94
C ALA A 227 1.58 10.08 -10.69
N ASP A 228 1.13 10.54 -9.53
CA ASP A 228 1.26 11.91 -9.05
C ASP A 228 1.96 11.96 -7.68
N PRO A 229 3.31 11.97 -7.64
CA PRO A 229 4.06 12.08 -6.39
C PRO A 229 3.78 13.35 -5.59
N TYR A 230 3.30 14.42 -6.22
CA TYR A 230 2.91 15.64 -5.54
C TYR A 230 1.70 15.43 -4.63
N ASP A 231 0.64 14.80 -5.14
CA ASP A 231 -0.59 14.58 -4.37
C ASP A 231 -0.35 13.70 -3.15
N ILE A 232 0.35 12.58 -3.32
CA ILE A 232 0.66 11.70 -2.20
C ILE A 232 1.60 12.37 -1.17
N THR A 233 2.56 13.21 -1.61
CA THR A 233 3.43 13.98 -0.71
C THR A 233 2.59 14.95 0.13
N ARG A 234 1.60 15.61 -0.46
CA ARG A 234 0.68 16.52 0.25
C ARG A 234 -0.15 15.76 1.29
N LYS A 235 -0.70 14.60 0.92
CA LYS A 235 -1.46 13.73 1.82
C LYS A 235 -0.63 13.30 3.04
N LEU A 236 0.55 12.78 2.78
CA LEU A 236 1.45 12.32 3.86
C LEU A 236 1.92 13.46 4.76
N TYR A 237 2.26 14.62 4.19
CA TYR A 237 2.63 15.81 4.96
C TYR A 237 1.50 16.25 5.90
N GLY A 238 0.25 16.24 5.42
CA GLY A 238 -0.90 16.59 6.24
C GLY A 238 -1.12 15.63 7.40
N MET A 239 -1.02 14.34 7.13
CA MET A 239 -1.18 13.27 8.12
C MET A 239 -0.06 13.32 9.17
N GLU A 240 1.20 13.45 8.74
CA GLU A 240 2.35 13.59 9.64
C GLU A 240 2.19 14.78 10.60
N ASN A 241 1.81 15.94 10.08
CA ASN A 241 1.56 17.12 10.90
C ASN A 241 0.40 16.93 11.90
N TYR A 242 -0.62 16.19 11.52
CA TYR A 242 -1.72 15.88 12.46
C TYR A 242 -1.24 14.93 13.56
N ILE A 243 -0.50 13.89 13.21
CA ILE A 243 0.10 12.95 14.17
C ILE A 243 0.96 13.70 15.19
N LYS A 244 1.88 14.53 14.72
CA LYS A 244 2.77 15.34 15.57
C LYS A 244 1.99 16.31 16.45
N ASN A 245 1.10 17.12 15.90
CA ASN A 245 0.33 18.10 16.65
C ASN A 245 -0.63 17.48 17.68
N SER A 246 -1.00 16.22 17.49
CA SER A 246 -1.83 15.43 18.42
C SER A 246 -0.98 14.54 19.35
N ASN A 247 0.35 14.56 19.21
CA ASN A 247 1.31 13.72 19.94
C ASN A 247 1.04 12.20 19.80
N LEU A 248 0.43 11.78 18.69
CA LEU A 248 0.08 10.37 18.43
C LEU A 248 1.30 9.47 18.17
N ASP A 249 2.47 10.05 17.94
CA ASP A 249 3.75 9.35 17.82
C ASP A 249 4.30 8.87 19.19
N ARG A 250 3.75 9.36 20.29
CA ARG A 250 4.13 8.92 21.63
C ARG A 250 3.54 7.56 21.99
N LYS A 251 4.40 6.67 22.47
CA LYS A 251 4.00 5.28 22.81
C LYS A 251 2.81 5.23 23.77
N GLU A 252 2.82 6.06 24.81
CA GLU A 252 1.77 6.06 25.84
C GLU A 252 0.39 6.40 25.27
N ILE A 253 0.35 7.33 24.30
CA ILE A 253 -0.89 7.75 23.65
C ILE A 253 -1.35 6.68 22.67
N LEU A 254 -0.43 6.11 21.87
CA LEU A 254 -0.76 5.03 20.96
C LEU A 254 -1.28 3.78 21.66
N ASP A 255 -0.68 3.43 22.80
CA ASP A 255 -1.09 2.27 23.59
C ASP A 255 -2.49 2.49 24.23
N ALA A 256 -2.83 3.74 24.62
CA ALA A 256 -4.15 4.09 25.13
C ALA A 256 -5.21 4.09 24.01
N GLU A 257 -4.91 4.68 22.87
CA GLU A 257 -5.81 4.71 21.70
C GLU A 257 -6.05 3.30 21.13
N ALA A 258 -5.03 2.44 21.17
CA ALA A 258 -5.17 1.04 20.74
C ALA A 258 -6.20 0.29 21.57
N LYS A 259 -6.23 0.49 22.88
CA LYS A 259 -7.22 -0.14 23.77
C LYS A 259 -8.65 0.34 23.47
N ILE A 260 -8.82 1.65 23.24
CA ILE A 260 -10.14 2.21 22.90
C ILE A 260 -10.66 1.64 21.57
N ILE A 261 -9.77 1.48 20.57
CA ILE A 261 -10.14 0.90 19.29
C ILE A 261 -10.50 -0.57 19.44
N GLU A 262 -9.78 -1.30 20.28
CA GLU A 262 -10.03 -2.72 20.56
C GLU A 262 -11.38 -2.93 21.29
N GLU A 263 -11.70 -2.11 22.29
CA GLU A 263 -12.97 -2.14 23.01
C GLU A 263 -14.17 -1.87 22.08
N VAL A 264 -14.07 -0.86 21.20
CA VAL A 264 -15.13 -0.53 20.24
C VAL A 264 -15.32 -1.61 19.17
N THR A 265 -14.25 -2.34 18.80
CA THR A 265 -14.34 -3.42 17.80
C THR A 265 -14.89 -4.71 18.38
N VAL A 266 -14.71 -4.98 19.67
CA VAL A 266 -15.31 -6.14 20.34
C VAL A 266 -16.84 -5.98 20.42
N ASP A 267 -17.34 -4.79 20.77
CA ASP A 267 -18.79 -4.52 20.81
C ASP A 267 -19.43 -4.59 19.42
N SER A 268 -18.78 -4.01 18.39
CA SER A 268 -19.27 -4.09 17.01
C SER A 268 -19.10 -5.48 16.37
N GLY A 269 -18.13 -6.26 16.82
CA GLY A 269 -17.91 -7.65 16.39
C GLY A 269 -18.96 -8.60 16.94
N ALA A 270 -19.46 -8.38 18.16
CA ALA A 270 -20.54 -9.15 18.74
C ALA A 270 -21.88 -8.91 18.01
N GLU A 271 -22.16 -7.64 17.59
CA GLU A 271 -23.32 -7.32 16.75
C GLU A 271 -23.18 -7.88 15.31
N LEU A 272 -21.94 -7.95 14.76
CA LEU A 272 -21.70 -8.48 13.42
C LEU A 272 -21.77 -10.02 13.38
N MET A 273 -21.34 -10.71 14.42
CA MET A 273 -21.50 -12.17 14.54
C MET A 273 -22.98 -12.55 14.66
N ALA A 274 -23.78 -11.75 15.37
CA ALA A 274 -25.23 -11.94 15.46
C ALA A 274 -25.95 -11.66 14.13
N SER A 275 -25.39 -10.81 13.26
CA SER A 275 -25.96 -10.47 11.93
C SER A 275 -25.50 -11.38 10.79
N THR A 276 -24.38 -12.10 10.95
CA THR A 276 -23.89 -13.05 9.93
C THR A 276 -24.64 -14.38 9.94
N ASP A 277 -25.23 -14.76 11.06
CA ASP A 277 -26.11 -15.94 11.12
C ASP A 277 -27.47 -15.70 10.45
N THR A 278 -27.88 -14.43 10.23
CA THR A 278 -29.16 -14.06 9.60
C THR A 278 -29.07 -13.81 8.08
N ASN A 279 -27.87 -13.67 7.50
CA ASN A 279 -27.70 -13.35 6.07
C ASN A 279 -27.33 -14.55 5.16
N ALA A 280 -27.39 -15.77 5.65
CA ALA A 280 -27.23 -16.97 4.80
C ALA A 280 -28.49 -17.35 3.99
N SER A 281 -29.60 -16.58 4.13
CA SER A 281 -30.90 -16.94 3.54
C SER A 281 -31.42 -16.01 2.46
N LEU A 282 -30.62 -15.13 1.85
CA LEU A 282 -31.09 -14.22 0.80
C LEU A 282 -30.27 -14.37 -0.50
N ILE A 283 -30.39 -15.56 -1.13
CA ILE A 283 -30.20 -15.73 -2.57
C ILE A 283 -31.46 -16.44 -3.07
N GLY A 284 -32.42 -15.66 -3.51
CA GLY A 284 -33.61 -16.15 -4.18
C GLY A 284 -34.39 -15.01 -4.81
N GLU A 285 -34.50 -15.10 -6.12
CA GLU A 285 -35.49 -14.53 -7.03
C GLU A 285 -35.36 -13.06 -7.44
N GLY A 286 -35.16 -12.90 -8.76
CA GLY A 286 -35.22 -11.65 -9.48
C GLY A 286 -36.65 -11.10 -9.54
N GLU A 287 -36.82 -9.89 -9.03
CA GLU A 287 -37.99 -9.08 -9.38
C GLU A 287 -37.67 -8.19 -10.58
N VAL A 288 -38.48 -8.39 -11.61
CA VAL A 288 -38.54 -7.56 -12.81
C VAL A 288 -39.13 -6.22 -12.41
N LEU A 289 -38.32 -5.19 -12.36
CA LEU A 289 -38.77 -3.81 -12.24
C LEU A 289 -39.45 -3.35 -13.53
N GLN A 290 -40.75 -3.26 -13.51
CA GLN A 290 -41.52 -2.53 -14.53
C GLN A 290 -41.30 -1.02 -14.35
N ILE A 291 -40.94 -0.38 -15.45
CA ILE A 291 -40.82 1.07 -15.59
C ILE A 291 -42.21 1.68 -15.67
N PRO A 292 -42.60 2.66 -14.85
CA PRO A 292 -43.84 3.45 -15.10
C PRO A 292 -43.50 4.58 -16.08
N GLU A 293 -44.38 4.72 -17.07
CA GLU A 293 -44.43 5.82 -18.01
C GLU A 293 -44.77 7.15 -17.34
N GLU A 294 -44.15 8.16 -17.86
CA GLU A 294 -44.29 9.58 -17.53
C GLU A 294 -45.69 10.10 -17.88
N ASN A 295 -46.40 10.71 -16.93
CA ASN A 295 -47.46 11.62 -17.24
C ASN A 295 -47.39 12.89 -16.37
N THR A 296 -47.10 13.97 -17.04
CA THR A 296 -47.18 15.35 -16.59
C THR A 296 -48.61 15.75 -16.19
N LYS A 297 -48.78 16.40 -15.06
CA LYS A 297 -49.59 17.63 -14.91
C LYS A 297 -49.52 18.23 -13.51
N ASP A 298 -49.45 19.57 -13.55
CA ASP A 298 -49.52 20.56 -12.48
C ASP A 298 -50.61 20.35 -11.43
N ASP A 299 -50.45 20.68 -10.18
CA ASP A 299 -50.92 21.91 -9.52
C ASP A 299 -50.72 21.89 -8.00
N LYS A 300 -50.59 23.12 -7.48
CA LYS A 300 -50.38 23.64 -6.14
C LYS A 300 -51.19 22.98 -5.01
N SER A 301 -50.66 22.94 -3.80
CA SER A 301 -51.03 23.83 -2.68
C SER A 301 -50.56 23.27 -1.31
N GLU A 302 -50.24 24.21 -0.45
CA GLU A 302 -49.89 24.22 0.95
C GLU A 302 -50.80 23.39 1.89
N GLU A 303 -50.29 22.83 2.98
CA GLU A 303 -50.50 23.31 4.37
C GLU A 303 -50.12 22.27 5.44
N LYS A 304 -49.30 22.73 6.37
CA LYS A 304 -49.21 22.58 7.84
C LYS A 304 -49.84 21.38 8.58
N ALA A 305 -49.04 20.83 9.41
CA ALA A 305 -48.93 20.96 10.88
C ALA A 305 -49.16 19.71 11.75
N LYS A 306 -48.21 19.56 12.66
CA LYS A 306 -48.27 19.22 14.09
C LYS A 306 -48.67 17.83 14.61
N ASN A 307 -47.70 17.33 15.40
CA ASN A 307 -47.79 16.74 16.75
C ASN A 307 -48.82 15.63 17.04
N GLU A 308 -48.36 14.51 17.55
CA GLU A 308 -48.40 14.25 19.01
C GLU A 308 -47.77 12.92 19.40
N THR A 309 -47.17 12.97 20.57
CA THR A 309 -46.55 11.91 21.36
C THR A 309 -47.63 11.07 22.04
N GLU A 310 -47.46 9.76 22.14
CA GLU A 310 -47.95 9.06 23.35
C GLU A 310 -47.17 7.78 23.68
N LEU A 311 -46.77 7.74 24.91
CA LEU A 311 -46.09 6.72 25.68
C LEU A 311 -47.08 5.70 26.18
N LEU A 312 -46.80 4.40 26.13
CA LEU A 312 -47.36 3.45 27.09
C LEU A 312 -46.39 2.30 27.39
N THR A 313 -45.93 2.33 28.61
CA THR A 313 -45.28 1.25 29.36
C THR A 313 -46.26 0.20 29.82
N VAL A 314 -45.92 -1.11 29.77
CA VAL A 314 -46.31 -2.10 30.78
C VAL A 314 -45.24 -3.17 30.91
N SER A 315 -44.88 -3.36 32.15
CA SER A 315 -43.97 -4.30 32.78
C SER A 315 -44.50 -5.77 32.84
N GLY A 316 -43.56 -6.72 32.92
CA GLY A 316 -43.86 -8.07 33.42
C GLY A 316 -42.79 -9.11 33.12
N GLU A 317 -41.89 -9.34 34.06
CA GLU A 317 -41.13 -10.57 34.27
C GLU A 317 -41.90 -11.47 35.28
N PRO A 318 -41.49 -12.72 35.60
CA PRO A 318 -40.48 -13.65 35.03
C PRO A 318 -41.00 -15.12 34.89
N GLU A 319 -40.26 -16.01 34.32
CA GLU A 319 -39.82 -17.27 34.99
C GLU A 319 -39.11 -18.23 34.02
N THR A 320 -38.09 -18.84 34.57
CA THR A 320 -37.15 -19.81 34.06
C THR A 320 -37.77 -21.14 33.65
N GLU A 321 -37.29 -21.78 32.58
CA GLU A 321 -36.91 -23.18 32.59
C GLU A 321 -36.01 -23.59 31.41
N ASN A 322 -34.91 -24.26 31.77
CA ASN A 322 -33.97 -24.93 30.90
C ASN A 322 -34.60 -26.08 30.13
N LYS A 323 -34.40 -26.13 28.81
CA LYS A 323 -34.22 -27.42 28.11
C LYS A 323 -33.40 -27.20 26.83
N SER A 324 -32.21 -27.77 26.80
CA SER A 324 -31.30 -27.94 25.68
C SER A 324 -31.88 -28.85 24.60
N GLY A 325 -31.60 -28.54 23.35
CA GLY A 325 -31.55 -29.54 22.29
C GLY A 325 -32.38 -29.22 21.05
N ASN A 326 -31.65 -28.90 19.96
CA ASN A 326 -32.04 -29.13 18.58
C ASN A 326 -33.37 -28.57 18.06
N GLU A 327 -33.50 -27.26 17.95
CA GLU A 327 -34.55 -26.66 17.10
C GLU A 327 -34.00 -25.96 15.84
N THR A 328 -32.75 -25.60 15.79
CA THR A 328 -32.13 -24.92 14.63
C THR A 328 -31.98 -25.84 13.41
N ASP A 329 -31.74 -27.13 13.59
CA ASP A 329 -31.62 -28.09 12.47
C ASP A 329 -32.94 -28.42 11.79
N LYS A 330 -34.07 -28.22 12.49
CA LYS A 330 -35.39 -28.53 11.93
C LYS A 330 -36.00 -27.41 11.10
N ILE A 331 -35.56 -26.16 11.30
CA ILE A 331 -36.08 -25.01 10.55
C ILE A 331 -35.39 -24.91 9.18
N ALA A 332 -34.08 -25.17 9.11
CA ALA A 332 -33.34 -25.19 7.85
C ALA A 332 -33.81 -26.28 6.87
N THR A 333 -34.21 -27.46 7.41
CA THR A 333 -34.71 -28.57 6.58
C THR A 333 -36.13 -28.36 6.03
N ASN A 334 -36.96 -27.54 6.66
CA ASN A 334 -38.35 -27.35 6.23
C ASN A 334 -38.51 -26.27 5.16
N GLU A 335 -37.60 -25.31 5.03
CA GLU A 335 -37.65 -24.29 3.96
C GLU A 335 -37.07 -24.79 2.62
N VAL A 336 -36.04 -25.64 2.67
CA VAL A 336 -35.45 -26.28 1.47
C VAL A 336 -36.42 -27.22 0.76
N LEU A 337 -37.39 -27.78 1.48
CA LEU A 337 -38.36 -28.77 0.91
C LEU A 337 -39.54 -28.13 0.18
N LYS A 338 -39.66 -26.79 0.10
CA LYS A 338 -40.79 -26.12 -0.58
C LYS A 338 -40.52 -25.62 -2.01
N GLY A 339 -39.33 -25.80 -2.54
CA GLY A 339 -38.96 -25.37 -3.91
C GLY A 339 -38.47 -26.54 -4.76
N GLY A 340 -39.33 -27.10 -5.58
CA GLY A 340 -39.20 -27.78 -6.85
C GLY A 340 -38.03 -28.74 -7.11
N ALA A 341 -38.36 -30.02 -7.26
CA ALA A 341 -37.70 -31.04 -8.11
C ALA A 341 -36.15 -31.19 -8.04
N TYR A 342 -35.61 -31.46 -6.87
CA TYR A 342 -34.33 -32.16 -6.73
C TYR A 342 -34.58 -33.57 -6.21
N THR A 343 -33.90 -34.58 -6.78
CA THR A 343 -33.94 -35.93 -6.24
C THR A 343 -33.24 -35.95 -4.87
N ASP A 344 -33.68 -36.83 -3.96
CA ASP A 344 -33.20 -36.94 -2.56
C ASP A 344 -31.66 -37.13 -2.51
N ASP A 345 -31.06 -37.75 -3.53
CA ASP A 345 -29.60 -37.96 -3.62
C ASP A 345 -28.84 -36.71 -4.03
N THR A 346 -29.36 -35.88 -4.94
CA THR A 346 -28.74 -34.60 -5.31
C THR A 346 -28.80 -33.58 -4.17
N LEU A 347 -29.84 -33.66 -3.33
CA LEU A 347 -29.95 -32.82 -2.13
C LEU A 347 -28.96 -33.27 -1.04
N LYS A 348 -28.80 -34.58 -0.85
CA LYS A 348 -27.80 -35.16 0.07
C LYS A 348 -26.39 -34.84 -0.37
N GLU A 349 -26.07 -34.95 -1.65
CA GLU A 349 -24.76 -34.56 -2.20
C GLU A 349 -24.50 -33.05 -2.05
N ALA A 350 -25.50 -32.19 -2.28
CA ALA A 350 -25.37 -30.74 -2.10
C ALA A 350 -25.20 -30.36 -0.61
N ILE A 351 -25.92 -31.02 0.30
CA ILE A 351 -25.77 -30.80 1.74
C ILE A 351 -24.43 -31.37 2.21
N GLN A 352 -24.00 -32.51 1.73
CA GLN A 352 -22.72 -33.13 2.10
C GLN A 352 -21.54 -32.31 1.55
N SER A 353 -21.65 -31.77 0.33
CA SER A 353 -20.65 -30.84 -0.24
C SER A 353 -20.58 -29.49 0.51
N THR A 354 -21.68 -29.08 1.13
CA THR A 354 -21.74 -27.84 1.94
C THR A 354 -21.12 -28.05 3.33
N LEU A 355 -21.11 -29.27 3.82
CA LEU A 355 -20.57 -29.64 5.15
C LEU A 355 -19.10 -30.09 5.10
N GLU A 356 -18.54 -30.43 3.93
CA GLU A 356 -17.12 -30.75 3.84
C GLU A 356 -16.26 -29.51 4.04
N GLU A 357 -15.61 -29.44 5.18
CA GLU A 357 -14.66 -28.42 5.52
C GLU A 357 -13.44 -28.48 4.59
N LEU A 358 -13.06 -27.34 3.99
CA LEU A 358 -11.85 -27.26 3.16
C LEU A 358 -10.63 -27.60 4.00
N LYS A 359 -9.97 -28.71 3.69
CA LYS A 359 -8.74 -29.13 4.35
C LYS A 359 -7.54 -28.50 3.69
N PRO A 360 -6.63 -27.86 4.47
CA PRO A 360 -5.38 -27.34 3.93
C PRO A 360 -4.45 -28.48 3.51
N ASP A 361 -3.75 -28.28 2.39
CA ASP A 361 -2.66 -29.15 1.95
C ASP A 361 -1.32 -28.73 2.64
N ILE A 362 -1.19 -27.44 2.99
CA ILE A 362 -0.07 -26.86 3.74
C ILE A 362 -0.60 -26.26 5.04
N VAL A 363 -0.12 -26.74 6.17
CA VAL A 363 -0.40 -26.16 7.50
C VAL A 363 0.80 -25.31 7.90
N LEU A 364 0.57 -24.04 8.24
CA LEU A 364 1.61 -23.14 8.74
C LEU A 364 1.86 -23.43 10.23
N GLU A 365 3.02 -23.99 10.55
CA GLU A 365 3.42 -24.32 11.91
C GLU A 365 3.70 -23.05 12.73
N ASN A 366 3.25 -23.00 13.98
CA ASN A 366 3.46 -21.86 14.87
C ASN A 366 3.03 -20.49 14.25
N PHE A 367 2.05 -20.52 13.35
CA PHE A 367 1.42 -19.31 12.86
C PHE A 367 0.33 -18.89 13.84
N ASN A 368 0.38 -17.65 14.32
CA ASN A 368 -0.66 -17.08 15.16
C ASN A 368 -1.60 -16.25 14.28
N PRO A 369 -2.73 -16.80 13.82
CA PRO A 369 -3.63 -16.07 12.92
C PRO A 369 -4.33 -14.94 13.66
N GLN A 370 -4.41 -13.80 12.99
CA GLN A 370 -5.24 -12.66 13.37
C GLN A 370 -6.45 -12.60 12.42
N SER A 371 -6.89 -11.42 11.99
CA SER A 371 -7.86 -11.38 10.91
C SER A 371 -7.18 -11.57 9.55
N PRO A 372 -7.88 -12.15 8.55
CA PRO A 372 -7.33 -12.36 7.22
C PRO A 372 -6.73 -11.09 6.58
N VAL A 373 -7.34 -9.93 6.84
CA VAL A 373 -6.87 -8.64 6.33
C VAL A 373 -5.56 -8.21 7.01
N VAL A 374 -5.45 -8.40 8.33
CA VAL A 374 -4.23 -8.10 9.10
C VAL A 374 -3.11 -9.06 8.70
N ASP A 375 -3.41 -10.36 8.60
CA ASP A 375 -2.43 -11.36 8.21
C ASP A 375 -1.85 -11.09 6.81
N SER A 376 -2.66 -10.55 5.90
CA SER A 376 -2.23 -10.17 4.54
C SER A 376 -1.10 -9.14 4.51
N MET A 377 -0.93 -8.35 5.58
CA MET A 377 0.13 -7.35 5.66
C MET A 377 1.48 -7.93 6.08
N ARG A 378 1.52 -9.16 6.61
CA ARG A 378 2.75 -9.74 7.19
C ARG A 378 3.90 -9.80 6.21
N THR A 379 3.67 -10.21 4.98
CA THR A 379 4.72 -10.33 3.96
C THR A 379 5.42 -8.99 3.65
N ALA A 380 4.73 -7.86 3.80
CA ALA A 380 5.34 -6.54 3.60
C ALA A 380 6.36 -6.16 4.70
N LEU A 381 6.35 -6.87 5.83
CA LEU A 381 7.16 -6.58 7.02
C LEU A 381 8.32 -7.57 7.20
N PHE A 382 8.27 -8.72 6.49
CA PHE A 382 9.30 -9.74 6.59
C PHE A 382 10.21 -9.75 5.36
N ASP A 383 11.51 -9.77 5.61
CA ASP A 383 12.53 -9.89 4.57
C ASP A 383 13.12 -11.30 4.56
N LEU A 384 13.31 -11.88 3.38
CA LEU A 384 14.11 -13.09 3.27
C LEU A 384 15.61 -12.79 3.45
N PRO A 385 16.38 -13.70 4.05
CA PRO A 385 17.83 -13.52 4.17
C PRO A 385 18.51 -13.21 2.84
N GLY A 386 19.35 -12.18 2.82
CA GLY A 386 20.06 -11.72 1.62
C GLY A 386 19.27 -10.78 0.71
N ILE A 387 18.04 -10.45 1.06
CA ILE A 387 17.31 -9.30 0.50
C ILE A 387 17.57 -8.12 1.44
N ASP A 388 18.28 -7.13 0.93
CA ASP A 388 18.42 -5.84 1.57
C ASP A 388 17.75 -4.81 0.65
N GLU A 389 16.49 -4.54 0.90
CA GLU A 389 15.72 -3.46 0.26
C GLU A 389 15.81 -2.17 1.07
N SER A 390 16.69 -2.18 2.09
CA SER A 390 16.94 -0.96 2.81
C SER A 390 17.40 0.12 1.84
N ILE A 391 17.16 1.29 2.27
CA ILE A 391 17.48 2.53 1.65
C ILE A 391 18.95 2.67 1.29
N TRP A 392 19.77 2.02 2.05
CA TRP A 392 21.22 2.02 1.88
C TRP A 392 21.67 1.13 0.75
N SER A 393 20.96 0.06 0.49
CA SER A 393 21.25 -0.85 -0.62
C SER A 393 21.21 -0.12 -1.95
N GLU A 394 20.31 0.85 -2.11
CA GLU A 394 20.22 1.63 -3.33
C GLU A 394 21.30 2.72 -3.45
N LEU A 395 21.72 3.34 -2.34
CA LEU A 395 22.68 4.45 -2.36
C LEU A 395 24.13 3.99 -2.32
N SER A 396 24.48 2.95 -1.55
CA SER A 396 25.86 2.52 -1.40
C SER A 396 26.35 1.74 -2.64
N ILE A 397 27.46 2.17 -3.24
CA ILE A 397 28.11 1.46 -4.34
C ILE A 397 28.75 0.13 -3.88
N TRP A 398 28.98 -0.02 -2.59
CA TRP A 398 29.58 -1.21 -1.98
C TRP A 398 28.57 -2.29 -1.66
N ASN A 399 27.30 -1.96 -1.65
CA ASN A 399 26.26 -2.93 -1.38
C ASN A 399 26.12 -3.91 -2.55
N ARG A 400 26.23 -5.20 -2.25
CA ARG A 400 26.08 -6.32 -3.19
C ARG A 400 24.80 -7.12 -2.94
N SER A 401 23.82 -6.53 -2.25
CA SER A 401 22.53 -7.19 -2.02
C SER A 401 21.89 -7.66 -3.33
N PHE A 402 21.04 -8.65 -3.23
CA PHE A 402 20.32 -9.20 -4.38
C PHE A 402 19.53 -8.11 -5.11
N SER A 403 18.79 -7.28 -4.38
CA SER A 403 17.95 -6.22 -4.94
C SER A 403 18.72 -5.26 -5.82
N LYS A 404 19.96 -4.91 -5.44
CA LYS A 404 20.83 -4.02 -6.21
C LYS A 404 21.39 -4.64 -7.49
N ARG A 405 21.47 -5.96 -7.56
CA ARG A 405 21.96 -6.69 -8.74
C ARG A 405 20.90 -6.75 -9.85
N ILE A 406 19.62 -6.53 -9.52
CA ILE A 406 18.53 -6.53 -10.48
C ILE A 406 18.61 -5.27 -11.34
N LYS A 407 18.77 -5.45 -12.64
CA LYS A 407 18.89 -4.37 -13.63
C LYS A 407 17.52 -3.89 -14.08
N THR A 408 17.39 -2.61 -14.39
CA THR A 408 16.21 -2.04 -15.04
C THR A 408 16.49 -1.82 -16.51
N SER A 409 15.54 -2.18 -17.37
CA SER A 409 15.55 -1.91 -18.81
C SER A 409 14.15 -1.45 -19.26
N SER A 410 14.00 -1.10 -20.52
CA SER A 410 12.71 -0.69 -21.08
C SER A 410 12.57 -1.14 -22.52
N ILE A 411 11.32 -1.37 -22.94
CA ILE A 411 10.92 -1.71 -24.30
C ILE A 411 9.79 -0.80 -24.79
N GLU A 412 9.63 -0.70 -26.08
CA GLU A 412 8.52 -0.01 -26.71
C GLU A 412 7.38 -1.03 -26.94
N LEU A 413 6.22 -0.81 -26.31
CA LEU A 413 5.03 -1.63 -26.52
C LEU A 413 4.18 -1.06 -27.64
N THR A 414 3.93 0.23 -27.62
CA THR A 414 3.15 0.96 -28.63
C THR A 414 3.97 2.13 -29.14
N PRO A 415 4.04 2.38 -30.47
CA PRO A 415 4.69 3.55 -31.04
C PRO A 415 4.18 4.86 -30.42
N GLU A 416 5.07 5.84 -30.26
CA GLU A 416 4.78 7.17 -29.71
C GLU A 416 4.25 7.20 -28.26
N ARG A 417 4.28 6.06 -27.56
CA ARG A 417 3.95 5.96 -26.13
C ARG A 417 5.21 5.86 -25.29
N ASP A 418 5.07 6.03 -23.97
CA ASP A 418 6.18 5.86 -23.04
C ASP A 418 6.74 4.43 -23.12
N LYS A 419 8.07 4.28 -23.03
CA LYS A 419 8.69 2.96 -22.98
C LYS A 419 8.30 2.25 -21.69
N TYR A 420 7.83 1.01 -21.80
CA TYR A 420 7.51 0.15 -20.66
C TYR A 420 8.78 -0.34 -19.98
N LYS A 421 8.89 -0.11 -18.68
CA LYS A 421 10.04 -0.54 -17.88
C LYS A 421 9.81 -1.93 -17.30
N TYR A 422 10.88 -2.69 -17.20
CA TYR A 422 10.93 -3.98 -16.50
C TYR A 422 12.26 -4.14 -15.78
N ARG A 423 12.31 -5.03 -14.78
CA ARG A 423 13.56 -5.39 -14.10
C ARG A 423 13.94 -6.82 -14.45
N TYR A 424 15.25 -7.10 -14.44
CA TYR A 424 15.73 -8.46 -14.70
C TYR A 424 17.06 -8.73 -14.04
N ILE A 425 17.33 -10.01 -13.77
CA ILE A 425 18.62 -10.51 -13.33
C ILE A 425 18.93 -11.81 -14.08
N MET A 426 20.14 -11.89 -14.65
CA MET A 426 20.56 -13.05 -15.42
C MET A 426 21.47 -13.93 -14.58
N GLN A 427 21.35 -15.24 -14.73
CA GLN A 427 22.33 -16.21 -14.26
C GLN A 427 23.66 -16.04 -15.00
N ARG A 428 24.73 -16.69 -14.51
CA ARG A 428 26.03 -16.75 -15.21
C ARG A 428 25.86 -17.43 -16.57
N ASP A 429 25.23 -18.59 -16.58
CA ASP A 429 24.77 -19.27 -17.81
C ASP A 429 23.57 -18.48 -18.39
N LYS A 430 23.76 -17.89 -19.56
CA LYS A 430 22.73 -17.05 -20.20
C LYS A 430 21.58 -17.86 -20.79
N SER A 431 21.79 -19.14 -21.02
CA SER A 431 20.75 -20.08 -21.44
C SER A 431 19.96 -20.69 -20.27
N ALA A 432 20.30 -20.36 -19.02
CA ALA A 432 19.59 -20.82 -17.83
C ALA A 432 18.05 -20.59 -17.97
N PRO A 433 17.24 -21.40 -17.30
CA PRO A 433 15.81 -21.17 -17.25
C PRO A 433 15.46 -19.75 -16.84
N VAL A 434 14.32 -19.22 -17.27
CA VAL A 434 13.84 -17.89 -16.90
C VAL A 434 12.48 -17.99 -16.20
N ALA A 435 12.35 -17.25 -15.11
CA ALA A 435 11.08 -16.99 -14.41
C ALA A 435 10.61 -15.58 -14.74
N ILE A 436 9.36 -15.46 -15.13
CA ILE A 436 8.67 -14.20 -15.39
C ILE A 436 7.68 -13.96 -14.25
N LEU A 437 7.69 -12.78 -13.65
CA LEU A 437 6.86 -12.46 -12.50
C LEU A 437 5.84 -11.36 -12.85
N TYR A 438 4.54 -11.67 -12.62
CA TYR A 438 3.42 -10.73 -12.72
C TYR A 438 2.95 -10.35 -11.32
N PRO A 439 3.09 -9.09 -10.90
CA PRO A 439 2.74 -8.67 -9.55
C PRO A 439 1.23 -8.46 -9.36
N SER A 440 0.85 -8.20 -8.11
CA SER A 440 -0.51 -7.86 -7.69
C SER A 440 -1.02 -6.58 -8.35
N ILE A 441 -2.33 -6.33 -8.19
CA ILE A 441 -3.01 -5.17 -8.79
C ILE A 441 -2.29 -3.85 -8.48
N GLY A 442 -2.00 -3.08 -9.52
CA GLY A 442 -1.39 -1.75 -9.41
C GLY A 442 0.02 -1.72 -8.84
N GLU A 443 0.70 -2.86 -8.69
CA GLU A 443 2.10 -2.89 -8.29
C GLU A 443 3.04 -2.65 -9.48
N GLY A 444 4.05 -1.82 -9.24
CA GLY A 444 5.10 -1.56 -10.23
C GLY A 444 6.23 -2.59 -10.16
N ILE A 445 7.26 -2.34 -10.97
CA ILE A 445 8.48 -3.20 -11.01
C ILE A 445 9.30 -3.22 -9.72
N MET A 446 8.92 -2.41 -8.72
CA MET A 446 9.58 -2.34 -7.39
C MET A 446 8.79 -3.09 -6.31
N SER A 447 7.81 -3.91 -6.68
CA SER A 447 7.02 -4.69 -5.75
C SER A 447 7.91 -5.55 -4.85
N HIS A 448 7.71 -5.44 -3.52
CA HIS A 448 8.44 -6.24 -2.53
C HIS A 448 8.20 -7.74 -2.73
N HIS A 449 6.95 -8.15 -2.91
CA HIS A 449 6.60 -9.55 -3.18
C HIS A 449 7.34 -10.11 -4.40
N SER A 450 7.43 -9.31 -5.47
CA SER A 450 8.15 -9.73 -6.69
C SER A 450 9.65 -9.89 -6.45
N VAL A 451 10.26 -9.04 -5.61
CA VAL A 451 11.70 -9.16 -5.28
C VAL A 451 11.97 -10.39 -4.41
N VAL A 452 11.09 -10.68 -3.44
CA VAL A 452 11.16 -11.89 -2.61
C VAL A 452 11.10 -13.14 -3.48
N LEU A 453 10.11 -13.23 -4.36
CA LEU A 453 9.94 -14.36 -5.29
C LEU A 453 11.10 -14.44 -6.29
N ALA A 454 11.57 -13.30 -6.81
CA ALA A 454 12.72 -13.24 -7.69
C ALA A 454 13.99 -13.84 -7.04
N LYS A 455 14.20 -13.58 -5.74
CA LYS A 455 15.31 -14.17 -4.99
C LYS A 455 15.20 -15.69 -4.93
N LEU A 456 14.01 -16.22 -4.63
CA LEU A 456 13.77 -17.66 -4.55
C LEU A 456 14.06 -18.36 -5.89
N PHE A 457 13.57 -17.80 -7.00
CA PHE A 457 13.84 -18.33 -8.33
C PHE A 457 15.32 -18.20 -8.73
N TYR A 458 15.93 -17.06 -8.41
CA TYR A 458 17.35 -16.86 -8.72
C TYR A 458 18.24 -17.85 -7.98
N ASP A 459 17.98 -18.12 -6.70
CA ASP A 459 18.70 -19.09 -5.90
C ASP A 459 18.45 -20.53 -6.39
N ALA A 460 17.29 -20.80 -6.99
CA ALA A 460 16.98 -22.06 -7.66
C ALA A 460 17.58 -22.18 -9.08
N GLY A 461 18.41 -21.22 -9.52
CA GLY A 461 19.14 -21.29 -10.80
C GLY A 461 18.43 -20.63 -11.99
N TYR A 462 17.33 -19.91 -11.79
CA TYR A 462 16.64 -19.19 -12.85
C TYR A 462 17.22 -17.78 -13.07
N SER A 463 17.31 -17.34 -14.31
CA SER A 463 17.25 -15.91 -14.63
C SER A 463 15.84 -15.40 -14.31
N VAL A 464 15.69 -14.13 -13.94
CA VAL A 464 14.36 -13.61 -13.53
C VAL A 464 14.05 -12.32 -14.26
N VAL A 465 12.79 -12.18 -14.67
CA VAL A 465 12.18 -10.96 -15.21
C VAL A 465 11.04 -10.53 -14.30
N ILE A 466 11.06 -9.30 -13.83
CA ILE A 466 9.98 -8.68 -13.05
C ILE A 466 9.31 -7.65 -13.93
N GLN A 467 8.00 -7.81 -14.17
CA GLN A 467 7.17 -6.84 -14.86
C GLN A 467 6.35 -6.04 -13.85
N GLY A 468 5.85 -4.88 -14.25
CA GLY A 468 4.81 -4.17 -13.51
C GLY A 468 3.42 -4.71 -13.86
N SER A 469 2.48 -4.54 -12.95
CA SER A 469 1.08 -4.88 -13.18
C SER A 469 0.52 -4.10 -14.38
N HIS A 470 -0.32 -4.75 -15.17
CA HIS A 470 -1.08 -4.07 -16.22
C HIS A 470 -2.06 -3.01 -15.68
N PHE A 471 -2.34 -3.03 -14.39
CA PHE A 471 -3.11 -2.01 -13.66
C PHE A 471 -2.24 -0.85 -13.14
N HIS A 472 -0.92 -0.91 -13.33
CA HIS A 472 0.01 0.12 -12.91
C HIS A 472 0.10 1.25 -13.95
N TRP A 473 0.19 2.48 -13.49
CA TRP A 473 0.21 3.67 -14.33
C TRP A 473 1.32 3.67 -15.42
N GLU A 474 2.49 3.08 -15.16
CA GLU A 474 3.57 2.97 -16.17
C GLU A 474 3.15 2.05 -17.33
N PHE A 475 2.43 0.94 -17.05
CA PHE A 475 1.91 0.08 -18.11
C PHE A 475 0.88 0.83 -18.96
N ILE A 476 -0.06 1.55 -18.33
CA ILE A 476 -1.07 2.34 -19.02
C ILE A 476 -0.44 3.40 -19.94
N LYS A 477 0.62 4.08 -19.49
CA LYS A 477 1.33 5.06 -20.33
C LYS A 477 2.02 4.45 -21.54
N SER A 478 2.36 3.16 -21.50
CA SER A 478 3.03 2.45 -22.59
C SER A 478 2.06 1.80 -23.58
N MET A 479 0.76 1.74 -23.24
CA MET A 479 -0.30 1.14 -24.05
C MET A 479 -1.05 2.18 -24.88
N PRO A 480 -1.87 1.80 -25.86
CA PRO A 480 -2.75 2.70 -26.59
C PRO A 480 -3.62 3.54 -25.65
N LYS A 481 -4.00 4.76 -26.06
CA LYS A 481 -4.74 5.72 -25.19
C LYS A 481 -6.11 5.22 -24.73
N ASP A 482 -6.72 4.33 -25.48
CA ASP A 482 -8.02 3.70 -25.22
C ASP A 482 -7.93 2.43 -24.37
N TYR A 483 -6.73 1.95 -24.06
CA TYR A 483 -6.58 0.77 -23.20
C TYR A 483 -7.10 1.04 -21.78
N ARG A 484 -7.92 0.14 -21.28
CA ARG A 484 -8.51 0.12 -19.93
C ARG A 484 -8.35 -1.28 -19.35
N PRO A 485 -7.52 -1.48 -18.31
CA PRO A 485 -7.31 -2.79 -17.70
C PRO A 485 -8.53 -3.23 -16.88
N GLY A 486 -8.70 -4.54 -16.70
CA GLY A 486 -9.75 -5.15 -15.90
C GLY A 486 -10.62 -6.14 -16.67
N LEU A 487 -10.29 -6.41 -17.94
CA LEU A 487 -10.81 -7.54 -18.72
C LEU A 487 -9.72 -8.61 -18.82
N PRO A 488 -9.70 -9.64 -17.96
CA PRO A 488 -8.55 -10.55 -17.82
C PRO A 488 -8.09 -11.19 -19.12
N SER A 489 -9.01 -11.53 -20.02
CA SER A 489 -8.63 -12.09 -21.33
C SER A 489 -7.86 -11.10 -22.19
N ARG A 490 -8.31 -9.82 -22.29
CA ARG A 490 -7.61 -8.77 -23.04
C ARG A 490 -6.30 -8.36 -22.35
N ASP A 491 -6.32 -8.31 -21.04
CA ASP A 491 -5.14 -7.97 -20.24
C ASP A 491 -4.06 -9.05 -20.39
N ALA A 492 -4.47 -10.33 -20.49
CA ALA A 492 -3.58 -11.44 -20.79
C ALA A 492 -2.90 -11.30 -22.16
N ASP A 493 -3.62 -10.88 -23.23
CA ASP A 493 -3.04 -10.64 -24.55
C ASP A 493 -1.97 -9.54 -24.50
N ASN A 494 -2.26 -8.45 -23.79
CA ASN A 494 -1.32 -7.32 -23.66
C ASN A 494 -0.08 -7.69 -22.85
N LEU A 495 -0.24 -8.42 -21.74
CA LEU A 495 0.90 -8.90 -20.96
C LEU A 495 1.71 -9.96 -21.71
N LYS A 496 1.05 -10.84 -22.44
CA LYS A 496 1.68 -11.81 -23.31
C LYS A 496 2.54 -11.14 -24.39
N MET A 497 2.01 -10.14 -25.07
CA MET A 497 2.76 -9.30 -26.04
C MET A 497 3.97 -8.62 -25.38
N ALA A 498 3.79 -8.01 -24.21
CA ALA A 498 4.87 -7.36 -23.47
C ALA A 498 5.95 -8.36 -23.06
N THR A 499 5.55 -9.54 -22.55
CA THR A 499 6.46 -10.63 -22.17
C THR A 499 7.28 -11.12 -23.35
N GLY A 500 6.64 -11.34 -24.50
CA GLY A 500 7.31 -11.77 -25.72
C GLY A 500 8.37 -10.78 -26.17
N LYS A 501 8.03 -9.48 -26.20
CA LYS A 501 8.99 -8.42 -26.53
C LYS A 501 10.18 -8.37 -25.55
N ILE A 502 9.93 -8.56 -24.23
CA ILE A 502 10.98 -8.58 -23.21
C ILE A 502 11.91 -9.78 -23.40
N LEU A 503 11.33 -10.99 -23.55
CA LEU A 503 12.13 -12.20 -23.74
C LEU A 503 12.98 -12.11 -24.98
N ASN A 504 12.41 -11.69 -26.12
CA ASN A 504 13.15 -11.50 -27.38
C ASN A 504 14.30 -10.50 -27.22
N ALA A 505 14.04 -9.35 -26.56
CA ALA A 505 15.07 -8.35 -26.31
C ALA A 505 16.21 -8.86 -25.40
N LEU A 506 15.91 -9.74 -24.44
CA LEU A 506 16.94 -10.35 -23.58
C LEU A 506 17.68 -11.46 -24.33
N GLU A 507 17.00 -12.30 -25.08
CA GLU A 507 17.59 -13.35 -25.90
C GLU A 507 18.53 -12.78 -26.97
N GLU A 508 18.13 -11.69 -27.62
CA GLU A 508 18.96 -10.96 -28.58
C GLU A 508 20.18 -10.33 -27.88
N LYS A 509 19.94 -9.59 -26.77
CA LYS A 509 21.00 -8.91 -26.03
C LYS A 509 22.10 -9.82 -25.52
N TYR A 510 21.75 -11.06 -25.15
CA TYR A 510 22.67 -12.04 -24.56
C TYR A 510 23.01 -13.18 -25.53
N GLU A 511 22.56 -13.10 -26.78
CA GLU A 511 22.79 -14.10 -27.84
C GLU A 511 22.46 -15.51 -27.38
N THR A 512 21.26 -15.70 -26.80
CA THR A 512 20.88 -16.94 -26.11
C THR A 512 19.42 -17.29 -26.35
N LYS A 513 19.05 -18.54 -26.00
CA LYS A 513 17.66 -18.98 -25.82
C LYS A 513 17.52 -19.57 -24.41
N PHE A 514 16.45 -19.22 -23.72
CA PHE A 514 16.16 -19.78 -22.41
C PHE A 514 15.71 -21.24 -22.54
N ARG A 515 16.35 -22.13 -21.73
CA ARG A 515 16.08 -23.57 -21.78
C ARG A 515 14.68 -23.97 -21.27
N LYS A 516 14.15 -23.21 -20.32
CA LYS A 516 12.86 -23.39 -19.71
C LYS A 516 12.31 -22.04 -19.32
N LYS A 517 10.99 -21.88 -19.46
CA LYS A 517 10.31 -20.63 -19.12
C LYS A 517 9.19 -20.92 -18.11
N VAL A 518 9.16 -20.19 -17.00
CA VAL A 518 8.12 -20.28 -15.99
C VAL A 518 7.49 -18.91 -15.80
N LEU A 519 6.17 -18.85 -15.79
CA LEU A 519 5.41 -17.63 -15.50
C LEU A 519 4.75 -17.78 -14.13
N LEU A 520 5.04 -16.84 -13.22
CA LEU A 520 4.44 -16.79 -11.90
C LEU A 520 3.71 -15.46 -11.70
N GLY A 521 2.49 -15.52 -11.16
CA GLY A 521 1.74 -14.35 -10.79
C GLY A 521 1.26 -14.38 -9.34
N THR A 522 1.08 -13.19 -8.75
CA THR A 522 0.49 -13.00 -7.43
C THR A 522 -0.81 -12.21 -7.52
N SER A 523 -1.85 -12.58 -6.75
CA SER A 523 -3.12 -11.86 -6.69
C SER A 523 -3.75 -11.66 -8.08
N PHE A 524 -4.02 -10.44 -8.51
CA PHE A 524 -4.53 -10.14 -9.86
C PHE A 524 -3.56 -10.56 -10.98
N GLY A 525 -2.25 -10.47 -10.75
CA GLY A 525 -1.25 -11.04 -11.65
C GLY A 525 -1.34 -12.56 -11.74
N ALA A 526 -1.73 -13.24 -10.64
CA ALA A 526 -1.97 -14.69 -10.63
C ALA A 526 -3.19 -15.08 -11.47
N MET A 527 -4.28 -14.33 -11.36
CA MET A 527 -5.45 -14.53 -12.23
C MET A 527 -5.06 -14.36 -13.69
N THR A 528 -4.36 -13.26 -14.03
CA THR A 528 -3.93 -13.00 -15.41
C THR A 528 -2.94 -14.06 -15.91
N THR A 529 -2.09 -14.63 -15.05
CA THR A 529 -1.20 -15.77 -15.37
C THR A 529 -1.99 -16.97 -15.88
N LEU A 530 -3.12 -17.30 -15.26
CA LEU A 530 -3.97 -18.42 -15.71
C LEU A 530 -4.69 -18.12 -17.03
N PHE A 531 -5.08 -16.87 -17.28
CA PHE A 531 -5.60 -16.47 -18.59
C PHE A 531 -4.53 -16.49 -19.69
N VAL A 532 -3.28 -16.12 -19.37
CA VAL A 532 -2.15 -16.31 -20.30
C VAL A 532 -1.93 -17.78 -20.57
N ALA A 533 -2.03 -18.63 -19.55
CA ALA A 533 -1.88 -20.08 -19.71
C ALA A 533 -2.95 -20.69 -20.61
N ASP A 534 -4.21 -20.27 -20.47
CA ASP A 534 -5.29 -20.67 -21.36
C ASP A 534 -5.00 -20.29 -22.83
N LYS A 535 -4.48 -19.08 -23.06
CA LYS A 535 -4.11 -18.62 -24.41
C LYS A 535 -2.88 -19.37 -24.96
N GLU A 536 -1.85 -19.56 -24.15
CA GLU A 536 -0.65 -20.32 -24.54
C GLU A 536 -0.98 -21.78 -24.87
N SER A 537 -1.99 -22.38 -24.23
CA SER A 537 -2.44 -23.73 -24.60
C SER A 537 -2.98 -23.82 -26.01
N LYS A 538 -3.39 -22.69 -26.61
CA LYS A 538 -4.00 -22.61 -27.95
C LYS A 538 -2.98 -22.23 -29.03
N ASP A 539 -1.99 -21.34 -28.72
CA ASP A 539 -1.09 -20.79 -29.74
C ASP A 539 0.40 -20.97 -29.44
N ASN A 540 0.77 -21.24 -28.18
CA ASN A 540 2.14 -21.50 -27.68
C ASN A 540 3.21 -20.49 -28.18
N THR A 541 2.86 -19.20 -28.25
CA THR A 541 3.75 -18.16 -28.83
C THR A 541 4.92 -17.77 -27.94
N LEU A 542 4.77 -17.87 -26.61
CA LEU A 542 5.84 -17.61 -25.66
C LEU A 542 6.65 -18.87 -25.33
N GLY A 543 6.07 -20.05 -25.48
CA GLY A 543 6.67 -21.32 -25.11
C GLY A 543 6.89 -21.41 -23.60
N ILE A 544 5.90 -21.07 -22.79
CA ILE A 544 5.96 -21.18 -21.32
C ILE A 544 5.70 -22.62 -20.91
N ASP A 545 6.63 -23.21 -20.19
CA ASP A 545 6.55 -24.61 -19.76
C ASP A 545 5.62 -24.81 -18.56
N ASN A 546 5.67 -23.90 -17.57
CA ASN A 546 4.88 -23.98 -16.35
C ASN A 546 4.33 -22.62 -15.90
N PHE A 547 3.13 -22.66 -15.33
CA PHE A 547 2.44 -21.50 -14.77
C PHE A 547 2.22 -21.70 -13.28
N ILE A 548 2.58 -20.69 -12.45
CA ILE A 548 2.36 -20.72 -11.01
C ILE A 548 1.50 -19.50 -10.63
N SER A 549 0.42 -19.75 -9.94
CA SER A 549 -0.58 -18.75 -9.59
C SER A 549 -0.75 -18.73 -8.06
N ILE A 550 -0.48 -17.58 -7.42
CA ILE A 550 -0.51 -17.44 -5.95
C ILE A 550 -1.64 -16.48 -5.56
N ASN A 551 -2.64 -17.00 -4.84
CA ASN A 551 -3.86 -16.30 -4.42
C ASN A 551 -4.55 -15.55 -5.58
N PRO A 552 -4.89 -16.22 -6.69
CA PRO A 552 -5.69 -15.57 -7.73
C PRO A 552 -7.08 -15.26 -7.22
N PRO A 553 -7.66 -14.07 -7.45
CA PRO A 553 -9.10 -13.89 -7.35
C PRO A 553 -9.82 -14.93 -8.20
N VAL A 554 -10.77 -15.65 -7.62
CA VAL A 554 -11.58 -16.62 -8.41
C VAL A 554 -12.58 -15.87 -9.28
N GLU A 555 -13.19 -14.83 -8.70
CA GLU A 555 -14.11 -13.92 -9.38
C GLU A 555 -13.65 -12.48 -9.12
N LEU A 556 -13.18 -11.78 -10.14
CA LEU A 556 -12.64 -10.44 -10.00
C LEU A 556 -13.67 -9.45 -9.45
N MET A 557 -14.92 -9.54 -9.89
CA MET A 557 -15.97 -8.63 -9.44
C MET A 557 -16.30 -8.82 -7.95
N PHE A 558 -16.21 -10.05 -7.43
CA PHE A 558 -16.32 -10.31 -5.99
C PHE A 558 -15.15 -9.64 -5.23
N ALA A 559 -13.92 -9.85 -5.68
CA ALA A 559 -12.75 -9.25 -5.04
C ALA A 559 -12.81 -7.70 -5.04
N LEU A 560 -13.21 -7.09 -6.16
CA LEU A 560 -13.37 -5.63 -6.25
C LEU A 560 -14.48 -5.11 -5.33
N LYS A 561 -15.58 -5.87 -5.14
CA LYS A 561 -16.64 -5.53 -4.19
C LYS A 561 -16.12 -5.57 -2.75
N GLU A 562 -15.33 -6.57 -2.38
CA GLU A 562 -14.74 -6.64 -1.04
C GLU A 562 -13.73 -5.50 -0.81
N LEU A 563 -12.99 -5.06 -1.83
CA LEU A 563 -12.14 -3.88 -1.77
C LEU A 563 -12.94 -2.60 -1.51
N ASP A 564 -14.05 -2.42 -2.23
CA ASP A 564 -14.94 -1.26 -2.02
C ASP A 564 -15.57 -1.30 -0.63
N LYS A 565 -16.00 -2.48 -0.16
CA LYS A 565 -16.57 -2.69 1.17
C LYS A 565 -15.61 -2.30 2.29
N ASN A 566 -14.32 -2.61 2.17
CA ASN A 566 -13.31 -2.19 3.14
C ASN A 566 -13.27 -0.67 3.33
N ASN A 567 -13.48 0.10 2.25
CA ASN A 567 -13.59 1.55 2.33
C ASN A 567 -14.95 2.01 2.90
N ASP A 568 -16.04 1.35 2.50
CA ASP A 568 -17.39 1.72 2.96
C ASP A 568 -17.58 1.43 4.46
N ASP A 569 -17.09 0.32 4.97
CA ASP A 569 -17.14 -0.02 6.40
C ASP A 569 -16.39 1.01 7.24
N TRP A 570 -15.27 1.51 6.74
CA TRP A 570 -14.53 2.57 7.38
C TRP A 570 -15.30 3.89 7.44
N ASN A 571 -16.08 4.21 6.40
CA ASN A 571 -16.83 5.45 6.27
C ASN A 571 -18.15 5.46 7.07
N LYS A 572 -18.65 4.33 7.54
CA LYS A 572 -19.92 4.24 8.27
C LYS A 572 -19.95 5.04 9.58
N ASN A 573 -18.79 5.35 10.15
CA ASN A 573 -18.68 6.14 11.38
C ASN A 573 -17.71 7.33 11.19
N PRO A 574 -18.17 8.44 10.55
CA PRO A 574 -17.31 9.57 10.23
C PRO A 574 -16.83 10.38 11.43
N SER A 575 -17.46 10.23 12.61
CA SER A 575 -17.24 11.11 13.76
C SER A 575 -15.82 11.10 14.32
N ASN A 576 -14.94 10.16 13.96
CA ASN A 576 -13.53 10.14 14.38
C ASN A 576 -12.59 9.60 13.31
N LEU A 577 -13.06 9.52 12.05
CA LEU A 577 -12.31 8.92 10.94
C LEU A 577 -10.90 9.51 10.80
N LYS A 578 -10.79 10.83 10.86
CA LYS A 578 -9.51 11.54 10.78
C LYS A 578 -8.53 11.12 11.88
N HIS A 579 -9.02 11.03 13.12
CA HIS A 579 -8.19 10.64 14.26
C HIS A 579 -7.77 9.17 14.16
N LYS A 580 -8.71 8.26 13.89
CA LYS A 580 -8.43 6.82 13.73
C LYS A 580 -7.44 6.55 12.60
N THR A 581 -7.58 7.23 11.46
CA THR A 581 -6.61 7.13 10.35
C THR A 581 -5.21 7.58 10.77
N ALA A 582 -5.12 8.66 11.56
CA ALA A 582 -3.83 9.15 12.04
C ALA A 582 -3.20 8.20 13.06
N VAL A 583 -3.98 7.61 13.96
CA VAL A 583 -3.52 6.57 14.92
C VAL A 583 -2.97 5.36 14.17
N THR A 584 -3.71 4.86 13.18
CA THR A 584 -3.27 3.74 12.35
C THR A 584 -1.98 4.06 11.60
N ALA A 585 -1.87 5.25 11.02
CA ALA A 585 -0.63 5.72 10.36
C ALA A 585 0.54 5.86 11.34
N ALA A 586 0.30 6.34 12.56
CA ALA A 586 1.33 6.43 13.60
C ALA A 586 1.81 5.05 14.05
N LYS A 587 0.92 4.05 14.17
CA LYS A 587 1.28 2.64 14.42
C LYS A 587 2.16 2.08 13.30
N ILE A 588 1.83 2.35 12.02
CA ILE A 588 2.65 1.93 10.88
C ILE A 588 4.05 2.55 10.97
N LEU A 589 4.16 3.85 11.18
CA LEU A 589 5.46 4.54 11.29
C LEU A 589 6.30 3.98 12.44
N LYS A 590 5.68 3.72 13.59
CA LYS A 590 6.34 3.12 14.74
C LYS A 590 6.86 1.71 14.42
N LEU A 591 6.05 0.88 13.79
CA LEU A 591 6.40 -0.47 13.39
C LEU A 591 7.62 -0.48 12.45
N PHE A 592 7.62 0.38 11.42
CA PHE A 592 8.76 0.52 10.52
C PHE A 592 10.04 1.00 11.22
N ASN A 593 9.92 1.88 12.21
CA ASN A 593 11.07 2.35 13.00
C ASN A 593 11.63 1.27 13.93
N GLN A 594 10.80 0.32 14.38
CA GLN A 594 11.18 -0.78 15.27
C GLN A 594 11.68 -2.03 14.54
N LYS A 595 11.33 -2.20 13.28
CA LYS A 595 11.67 -3.37 12.45
C LYS A 595 13.17 -3.70 12.48
N ASP A 596 14.04 -2.71 12.55
CA ASP A 596 15.50 -2.87 12.54
C ASP A 596 16.10 -3.06 13.95
N GLU A 597 15.28 -3.12 15.01
CA GLU A 597 15.77 -3.35 16.38
C GLU A 597 16.08 -4.85 16.60
N PRO A 598 17.22 -5.21 17.23
CA PRO A 598 17.64 -6.60 17.40
C PRO A 598 16.66 -7.50 18.16
N ASP A 599 15.88 -6.89 19.04
CA ASP A 599 14.90 -7.57 19.91
C ASP A 599 13.47 -7.55 19.31
N PHE A 600 13.31 -7.05 18.08
CA PHE A 600 12.02 -6.98 17.44
C PHE A 600 11.54 -8.36 17.00
N LYS A 601 10.48 -8.85 17.64
CA LYS A 601 9.77 -10.07 17.25
C LYS A 601 8.37 -9.70 16.84
N LEU A 602 8.02 -10.03 15.60
CA LEU A 602 6.71 -9.74 15.05
C LEU A 602 5.88 -11.04 15.02
N GLU A 603 5.46 -11.52 16.17
CA GLU A 603 4.53 -12.67 16.27
C GLU A 603 3.09 -12.25 15.99
N THR A 604 2.74 -11.01 16.38
CA THR A 604 1.43 -10.39 16.13
C THR A 604 1.62 -8.97 15.63
N LEU A 605 0.78 -8.56 14.67
CA LEU A 605 0.72 -7.17 14.23
C LEU A 605 -0.14 -6.34 15.19
N PRO A 606 0.24 -5.09 15.50
CA PRO A 606 -0.51 -4.24 16.43
C PRO A 606 -1.73 -3.57 15.77
N PHE A 607 -2.45 -4.31 14.93
CA PHE A 607 -3.60 -3.79 14.20
C PHE A 607 -4.84 -4.64 14.48
N SER A 608 -5.98 -3.96 14.66
CA SER A 608 -7.30 -4.57 14.61
C SER A 608 -7.70 -4.87 13.16
N ASP A 609 -8.73 -5.70 12.96
CA ASP A 609 -9.33 -5.96 11.65
C ASP A 609 -9.74 -4.67 10.95
N TYR A 610 -10.34 -3.75 11.69
CA TYR A 610 -10.77 -2.44 11.21
C TYR A 610 -9.59 -1.58 10.71
N GLU A 611 -8.46 -1.54 11.42
CA GLU A 611 -7.25 -0.84 10.97
C GLU A 611 -6.62 -1.55 9.76
N GLY A 612 -6.63 -2.88 9.71
CA GLY A 612 -6.21 -3.66 8.55
C GLY A 612 -7.01 -3.32 7.29
N LYS A 613 -8.35 -3.22 7.41
CA LYS A 613 -9.24 -2.79 6.33
C LYS A 613 -8.95 -1.36 5.86
N LEU A 614 -8.64 -0.45 6.79
CA LEU A 614 -8.23 0.91 6.44
C LEU A 614 -6.94 0.93 5.61
N ILE A 615 -5.91 0.22 6.10
CA ILE A 615 -4.58 0.20 5.45
C ILE A 615 -4.71 -0.36 4.03
N THR A 616 -5.35 -1.52 3.89
CA THR A 616 -5.55 -2.17 2.58
C THR A 616 -6.44 -1.34 1.66
N GLY A 617 -7.53 -0.82 2.19
CA GLY A 617 -8.44 0.06 1.47
C GLY A 617 -7.73 1.31 0.96
N PHE A 618 -6.93 1.97 1.80
CA PHE A 618 -6.16 3.16 1.42
C PHE A 618 -5.15 2.85 0.31
N ILE A 619 -4.35 1.79 0.46
CA ILE A 619 -3.32 1.41 -0.52
C ILE A 619 -3.96 1.10 -1.88
N LEU A 620 -5.00 0.27 -1.89
CA LEU A 620 -5.64 -0.15 -3.13
C LEU A 620 -6.43 0.96 -3.79
N ARG A 621 -7.04 1.83 -2.98
CA ARG A 621 -7.70 3.05 -3.47
C ARG A 621 -6.71 4.01 -4.13
N GLN A 622 -5.51 4.17 -3.55
CA GLN A 622 -4.46 4.99 -4.16
C GLN A 622 -4.02 4.41 -5.51
N LYS A 623 -3.91 3.08 -5.65
CA LYS A 623 -3.60 2.43 -6.93
C LYS A 623 -4.68 2.67 -7.99
N LEU A 624 -5.96 2.64 -7.62
CA LEU A 624 -7.07 3.02 -8.50
C LEU A 624 -6.99 4.49 -8.89
N SER A 625 -6.67 5.36 -7.93
CA SER A 625 -6.52 6.80 -8.18
C SER A 625 -5.39 7.10 -9.17
N ASP A 626 -4.25 6.43 -9.06
CA ASP A 626 -3.13 6.55 -10.00
C ASP A 626 -3.52 6.08 -11.41
N LEU A 627 -4.30 5.02 -11.52
CA LEU A 627 -4.82 4.53 -12.78
C LEU A 627 -5.74 5.57 -13.44
N ILE A 628 -6.76 6.04 -12.71
CA ILE A 628 -7.74 7.01 -13.23
C ILE A 628 -7.05 8.33 -13.59
N PHE A 629 -6.15 8.81 -12.72
CA PHE A 629 -5.33 9.99 -13.00
C PHE A 629 -4.55 9.84 -14.32
N THR A 630 -3.97 8.68 -14.55
CA THR A 630 -3.20 8.42 -15.77
C THR A 630 -4.08 8.37 -17.02
N ILE A 631 -5.28 7.80 -16.91
CA ILE A 631 -6.25 7.70 -18.00
C ILE A 631 -6.79 9.10 -18.38
N GLU A 632 -7.14 9.91 -17.39
CA GLU A 632 -7.87 11.18 -17.59
C GLU A 632 -6.94 12.40 -17.67
N ASN A 633 -5.72 12.33 -17.14
CA ASN A 633 -4.79 13.47 -17.04
C ASN A 633 -4.45 14.14 -18.39
N SER A 634 -4.58 13.41 -19.50
CA SER A 634 -4.34 13.97 -20.83
C SER A 634 -5.48 14.87 -21.33
N LYS A 635 -6.66 14.77 -20.73
CA LYS A 635 -7.89 15.47 -21.13
C LYS A 635 -8.21 16.67 -20.23
N GLU A 636 -7.79 16.60 -18.96
CA GLU A 636 -8.19 17.56 -17.93
C GLU A 636 -7.07 18.54 -17.61
N THR A 637 -7.37 19.84 -17.71
CA THR A 637 -6.45 20.93 -17.35
C THR A 637 -6.59 21.35 -15.89
N ASP A 638 -7.76 21.13 -15.28
CA ASP A 638 -8.01 21.40 -13.86
C ASP A 638 -7.79 20.13 -13.03
N LYS A 639 -6.64 20.10 -12.36
CA LYS A 639 -6.27 18.96 -11.51
C LYS A 639 -7.14 18.83 -10.25
N ALA A 640 -7.67 19.92 -9.73
CA ALA A 640 -8.54 19.90 -8.56
C ALA A 640 -9.90 19.24 -8.89
N ALA A 641 -10.47 19.57 -10.06
CA ALA A 641 -11.68 18.93 -10.56
C ALA A 641 -11.43 17.42 -10.80
N LEU A 642 -10.32 17.08 -11.48
CA LEU A 642 -9.95 15.68 -11.71
C LEU A 642 -9.84 14.88 -10.41
N TYR A 643 -9.22 15.43 -9.35
CA TYR A 643 -9.14 14.77 -8.05
C TYR A 643 -10.49 14.68 -7.34
N GLY A 644 -11.40 15.62 -7.58
CA GLY A 644 -12.79 15.51 -7.13
C GLY A 644 -13.47 14.27 -7.69
N ASP A 645 -13.35 14.03 -9.00
CA ASP A 645 -13.91 12.86 -9.68
C ASP A 645 -13.21 11.56 -9.24
N ILE A 646 -11.88 11.55 -9.15
CA ILE A 646 -11.09 10.39 -8.71
C ILE A 646 -11.51 9.95 -7.29
N ASN A 647 -11.65 10.91 -6.36
CA ASN A 647 -11.98 10.60 -4.98
C ASN A 647 -13.42 10.06 -4.80
N ASN A 648 -14.29 10.29 -5.77
CA ASN A 648 -15.67 9.80 -5.75
C ASN A 648 -15.86 8.45 -6.45
N MET A 649 -14.82 7.90 -7.08
CA MET A 649 -14.92 6.67 -7.88
C MET A 649 -14.47 5.43 -7.10
N SER A 650 -15.33 4.42 -7.00
CA SER A 650 -15.01 3.08 -6.49
C SER A 650 -14.46 2.18 -7.60
N PHE A 651 -13.98 0.97 -7.26
CA PHE A 651 -13.64 -0.05 -8.25
C PHE A 651 -14.86 -0.46 -9.08
N ARG A 652 -16.04 -0.54 -8.45
CA ARG A 652 -17.30 -0.79 -9.16
C ARG A 652 -17.65 0.33 -10.14
N ASP A 653 -17.48 1.60 -9.73
CA ASP A 653 -17.71 2.74 -10.61
C ASP A 653 -16.72 2.75 -11.79
N TYR A 654 -15.45 2.38 -11.53
CA TYR A 654 -14.47 2.17 -12.57
C TYR A 654 -14.91 1.10 -13.56
N ALA A 655 -15.33 -0.07 -13.08
CA ALA A 655 -15.81 -1.15 -13.94
C ALA A 655 -17.02 -0.71 -14.75
N GLN A 656 -18.00 -0.05 -14.14
CA GLN A 656 -19.18 0.46 -14.82
C GLN A 656 -18.85 1.49 -15.89
N LYS A 657 -17.98 2.45 -15.61
CA LYS A 657 -17.62 3.54 -16.52
C LYS A 657 -16.75 3.07 -17.69
N TYR A 658 -15.71 2.27 -17.42
CA TYR A 658 -14.65 1.96 -18.38
C TYR A 658 -14.70 0.55 -18.96
N LEU A 659 -15.32 -0.41 -18.27
CA LEU A 659 -15.34 -1.81 -18.73
C LEU A 659 -16.71 -2.21 -19.29
N VAL A 660 -17.79 -1.78 -18.66
CA VAL A 660 -19.15 -2.09 -19.12
C VAL A 660 -19.54 -1.18 -20.27
N LYS A 661 -19.52 0.13 -20.04
CA LYS A 661 -20.01 1.13 -21.01
C LYS A 661 -19.16 1.15 -22.30
N ASP A 662 -17.85 1.15 -22.17
CA ASP A 662 -16.95 1.25 -23.32
C ASP A 662 -16.93 -0.04 -24.18
N ASN A 663 -17.37 -1.19 -23.65
CA ASN A 663 -17.39 -2.46 -24.36
C ASN A 663 -18.81 -2.94 -24.70
N ASN A 664 -19.83 -2.14 -24.44
CA ASN A 664 -21.25 -2.45 -24.70
C ASN A 664 -21.67 -3.81 -24.08
N LYS A 665 -21.25 -4.05 -22.83
CA LYS A 665 -21.51 -5.27 -22.06
C LYS A 665 -22.44 -5.00 -20.89
N THR A 666 -23.02 -6.05 -20.32
CA THR A 666 -23.69 -5.99 -19.03
C THR A 666 -22.69 -6.29 -17.90
N ILE A 667 -23.03 -5.89 -16.66
CA ILE A 667 -22.21 -6.21 -15.49
C ILE A 667 -22.09 -7.72 -15.26
N ASP A 668 -23.12 -8.48 -15.56
CA ASP A 668 -23.14 -9.95 -15.39
C ASP A 668 -22.25 -10.65 -16.41
N ASN A 669 -22.27 -10.19 -17.66
CA ASN A 669 -21.35 -10.70 -18.69
C ASN A 669 -19.89 -10.40 -18.30
N LEU A 670 -19.63 -9.20 -17.78
CA LEU A 670 -18.31 -8.84 -17.27
C LEU A 670 -17.90 -9.73 -16.09
N ALA A 671 -18.80 -9.98 -15.14
CA ALA A 671 -18.54 -10.82 -13.97
C ALA A 671 -18.11 -12.23 -14.35
N TYR A 672 -18.79 -12.84 -15.32
CA TYR A 672 -18.41 -14.18 -15.81
C TYR A 672 -17.07 -14.16 -16.55
N GLU A 673 -16.88 -13.25 -17.50
CA GLU A 673 -15.63 -13.13 -18.27
C GLU A 673 -14.42 -12.81 -17.38
N ALA A 674 -14.63 -12.07 -16.29
CA ALA A 674 -13.62 -11.72 -15.32
C ALA A 674 -13.56 -12.73 -14.15
N SER A 675 -13.80 -14.01 -14.43
CA SER A 675 -13.72 -15.09 -13.45
C SER A 675 -12.91 -16.27 -13.99
N LEU A 676 -12.31 -17.08 -13.10
CA LEU A 676 -11.63 -18.33 -13.47
C LEU A 676 -12.61 -19.39 -14.01
N HIS A 677 -13.91 -19.19 -13.81
CA HIS A 677 -14.94 -20.05 -14.38
C HIS A 677 -14.97 -20.00 -15.91
N SER A 678 -14.62 -18.83 -16.49
CA SER A 678 -14.57 -18.65 -17.95
C SER A 678 -13.46 -19.46 -18.65
N ILE A 679 -12.42 -19.87 -17.88
CA ILE A 679 -11.32 -20.72 -18.34
C ILE A 679 -11.33 -22.11 -17.68
N SER A 680 -12.47 -22.54 -17.15
CA SER A 680 -12.61 -23.83 -16.43
C SER A 680 -12.21 -25.04 -17.29
N GLU A 681 -12.43 -24.99 -18.60
CA GLU A 681 -11.99 -26.02 -19.56
C GLU A 681 -10.46 -26.18 -19.57
N TYR A 682 -9.72 -25.05 -19.61
CA TYR A 682 -8.26 -25.08 -19.50
C TYR A 682 -7.83 -25.69 -18.15
N LEU A 683 -8.43 -25.24 -17.05
CA LEU A 683 -8.09 -25.70 -15.70
C LEU A 683 -8.35 -27.20 -15.50
N LYS A 684 -9.38 -27.75 -16.13
CA LYS A 684 -9.66 -29.19 -16.09
C LYS A 684 -8.64 -30.01 -16.88
N ASN A 685 -8.37 -29.58 -18.11
CA ASN A 685 -7.73 -30.43 -19.13
C ASN A 685 -6.21 -30.31 -19.15
N ASN A 686 -5.61 -29.27 -18.56
CA ASN A 686 -4.17 -29.06 -18.58
C ASN A 686 -3.52 -29.35 -17.22
N SER A 687 -2.23 -29.71 -17.25
CA SER A 687 -1.45 -30.04 -16.05
C SER A 687 -0.23 -29.15 -15.84
N ASN A 688 0.02 -28.22 -16.76
CA ASN A 688 1.19 -27.34 -16.72
C ASN A 688 1.03 -26.08 -15.86
N TYR A 689 0.13 -26.12 -14.88
CA TYR A 689 -0.07 -25.04 -13.93
C TYR A 689 -0.22 -25.55 -12.50
N LYS A 690 0.05 -24.65 -11.53
CA LYS A 690 -0.20 -24.86 -10.10
C LYS A 690 -0.78 -23.59 -9.48
N ILE A 691 -1.75 -23.76 -8.59
CA ILE A 691 -2.39 -22.68 -7.85
C ILE A 691 -2.11 -22.88 -6.36
N TYR A 692 -1.62 -21.85 -5.69
CA TYR A 692 -1.55 -21.76 -4.23
C TYR A 692 -2.61 -20.79 -3.74
N HIS A 693 -3.38 -21.16 -2.74
CA HIS A 693 -4.42 -20.29 -2.20
C HIS A 693 -4.61 -20.54 -0.70
N THR A 694 -4.80 -19.48 0.08
CA THR A 694 -5.17 -19.61 1.50
C THR A 694 -6.67 -19.84 1.63
N ILE A 695 -7.05 -20.61 2.65
CA ILE A 695 -8.47 -20.89 2.94
C ILE A 695 -9.18 -19.65 3.49
N ASP A 696 -8.43 -18.77 4.16
CA ASP A 696 -8.90 -17.54 4.80
C ASP A 696 -8.72 -16.27 3.94
N ASP A 697 -8.50 -16.41 2.64
CA ASP A 697 -8.40 -15.25 1.75
C ASP A 697 -9.74 -14.50 1.65
N TYR A 698 -9.75 -13.24 2.00
CA TYR A 698 -10.98 -12.43 1.96
C TYR A 698 -11.38 -11.98 0.53
N PHE A 699 -10.55 -12.22 -0.49
CA PHE A 699 -10.86 -11.98 -1.91
C PHE A 699 -11.45 -13.20 -2.61
N ALA A 700 -11.58 -14.33 -1.92
CA ALA A 700 -12.25 -15.51 -2.43
C ALA A 700 -12.95 -16.23 -1.27
N ASN A 701 -14.25 -16.42 -1.38
CA ASN A 701 -15.00 -17.16 -0.37
C ASN A 701 -14.79 -18.68 -0.48
N LYS A 702 -15.15 -19.42 0.57
CA LYS A 702 -14.99 -20.89 0.63
C LYS A 702 -15.71 -21.60 -0.51
N GLY A 703 -16.87 -21.12 -0.96
CA GLY A 703 -17.63 -21.72 -2.08
C GLY A 703 -16.87 -21.58 -3.41
N GLN A 704 -16.28 -20.41 -3.66
CA GLN A 704 -15.45 -20.17 -4.84
C GLN A 704 -14.20 -21.07 -4.83
N LEU A 705 -13.56 -21.25 -3.67
CA LEU A 705 -12.39 -22.13 -3.54
C LEU A 705 -12.74 -23.61 -3.75
N ARG A 706 -13.89 -24.09 -3.26
CA ARG A 706 -14.37 -25.44 -3.54
C ARG A 706 -14.56 -25.65 -5.04
N LYS A 707 -15.27 -24.73 -5.70
CA LYS A 707 -15.50 -24.78 -7.13
C LYS A 707 -14.21 -24.72 -7.95
N LEU A 708 -13.22 -23.91 -7.51
CA LEU A 708 -11.90 -23.89 -8.11
C LEU A 708 -11.20 -25.25 -7.97
N LYS A 709 -11.26 -25.85 -6.78
CA LYS A 709 -10.65 -27.16 -6.51
C LYS A 709 -11.35 -28.30 -7.30
N GLU A 710 -12.64 -28.21 -7.56
CA GLU A 710 -13.37 -29.12 -8.48
C GLU A 710 -12.79 -29.10 -9.89
N TYR A 711 -12.44 -27.92 -10.42
CA TYR A 711 -11.83 -27.81 -11.75
C TYR A 711 -10.39 -28.26 -11.79
N SER A 712 -9.61 -27.88 -10.79
CA SER A 712 -8.15 -28.00 -10.79
C SER A 712 -7.63 -29.24 -10.07
N GLY A 713 -8.44 -29.84 -9.19
CA GLY A 713 -8.05 -31.01 -8.40
C GLY A 713 -6.80 -30.76 -7.54
N LYS A 714 -5.82 -31.65 -7.64
CA LYS A 714 -4.53 -31.55 -6.93
C LYS A 714 -3.61 -30.41 -7.39
N LYS A 715 -3.96 -29.75 -8.49
CA LYS A 715 -3.19 -28.59 -8.99
C LYS A 715 -3.44 -27.34 -8.16
N THR A 716 -4.53 -27.29 -7.38
CA THR A 716 -4.76 -26.27 -6.36
C THR A 716 -4.33 -26.81 -5.00
N VAL A 717 -3.36 -26.14 -4.40
CA VAL A 717 -2.79 -26.38 -3.07
C VAL A 717 -3.36 -25.33 -2.12
N LEU A 718 -4.04 -25.79 -1.08
CA LEU A 718 -4.63 -24.92 -0.06
C LEU A 718 -3.68 -24.74 1.12
N VAL A 719 -3.47 -23.52 1.53
CA VAL A 719 -2.69 -23.11 2.71
C VAL A 719 -3.67 -22.75 3.83
N SER A 720 -3.35 -23.17 5.07
CA SER A 720 -4.27 -23.05 6.21
C SER A 720 -4.72 -21.63 6.51
N ASN A 721 -3.77 -20.69 6.55
CA ASN A 721 -3.97 -19.31 7.02
C ASN A 721 -3.03 -18.34 6.29
N GLY A 722 -3.14 -17.04 6.60
CA GLY A 722 -2.25 -16.01 6.13
C GLY A 722 -2.94 -14.97 5.25
N GLY A 723 -4.26 -15.04 5.13
CA GLY A 723 -5.03 -14.08 4.35
C GLY A 723 -4.56 -14.00 2.91
N HIS A 724 -4.59 -12.81 2.33
CA HIS A 724 -4.17 -12.59 0.95
C HIS A 724 -2.65 -12.35 0.86
N LEU A 725 -1.85 -13.36 0.48
CA LEU A 725 -0.39 -13.32 0.29
C LEU A 725 0.45 -13.14 1.59
N GLY A 726 -0.14 -13.13 2.78
CA GLY A 726 0.59 -12.86 4.02
C GLY A 726 1.47 -14.01 4.50
N TYR A 727 1.53 -15.13 3.80
CA TYR A 727 2.31 -16.34 4.13
C TYR A 727 3.56 -16.54 3.26
N LEU A 728 3.83 -15.66 2.30
CA LEU A 728 4.89 -15.85 1.31
C LEU A 728 6.30 -15.98 1.91
N TYR A 729 6.49 -15.53 3.15
CA TYR A 729 7.75 -15.65 3.90
C TYR A 729 7.86 -16.95 4.70
N ARG A 730 6.81 -17.76 4.77
CA ARG A 730 6.75 -18.97 5.59
C ARG A 730 7.53 -20.11 4.95
N GLN A 731 8.31 -20.81 5.79
CA GLN A 731 9.21 -21.86 5.32
C GLN A 731 8.45 -23.03 4.68
N GLU A 732 7.27 -23.36 5.22
CA GLU A 732 6.41 -24.43 4.73
C GLU A 732 5.96 -24.17 3.27
N PHE A 733 5.58 -22.93 2.98
CA PHE A 733 5.25 -22.51 1.61
C PHE A 733 6.49 -22.44 0.71
N ILE A 734 7.58 -21.87 1.22
CA ILE A 734 8.84 -21.73 0.46
C ILE A 734 9.37 -23.10 0.05
N ASP A 735 9.30 -24.09 0.93
CA ASP A 735 9.79 -25.44 0.64
C ASP A 735 8.92 -26.16 -0.38
N GLU A 736 7.60 -25.95 -0.37
CA GLU A 736 6.71 -26.49 -1.39
C GLU A 736 6.95 -25.81 -2.75
N LEU A 737 7.06 -24.46 -2.76
CA LEU A 737 7.37 -23.73 -3.99
C LEU A 737 8.71 -24.15 -4.57
N LYS A 738 9.73 -24.39 -3.74
CA LYS A 738 11.05 -24.88 -4.20
C LYS A 738 10.95 -26.25 -4.88
N LYS A 739 10.08 -27.15 -4.42
CA LYS A 739 9.85 -28.44 -5.08
C LYS A 739 9.31 -28.26 -6.51
N ASP A 740 8.37 -27.32 -6.68
CA ASP A 740 7.77 -27.05 -7.99
C ASP A 740 8.73 -26.38 -8.98
N ILE A 741 9.65 -25.55 -8.49
CA ILE A 741 10.62 -24.84 -9.31
C ILE A 741 11.98 -25.55 -9.41
N ALA A 742 12.16 -26.69 -8.70
CA ALA A 742 13.39 -27.45 -8.77
C ALA A 742 13.74 -27.82 -10.21
N LEU A 743 14.96 -27.50 -10.60
CA LEU A 743 15.50 -27.99 -11.86
C LEU A 743 15.86 -29.47 -11.63
N GLN A 744 15.20 -30.36 -12.37
CA GLN A 744 15.64 -31.74 -12.41
C GLN A 744 17.07 -31.73 -12.99
N ASP A 745 18.06 -31.93 -12.14
CA ASP A 745 19.39 -32.27 -12.62
C ASP A 745 19.22 -33.51 -13.48
N LYS A 746 19.49 -33.39 -14.77
CA LYS A 746 19.80 -34.57 -15.54
C LYS A 746 21.00 -35.18 -14.84
N ILE A 747 20.76 -36.19 -14.02
CA ILE A 747 21.80 -37.10 -13.60
C ILE A 747 22.47 -37.55 -14.90
N SER A 748 23.58 -36.92 -15.22
CA SER A 748 24.48 -37.39 -16.25
C SER A 748 25.06 -38.67 -15.73
N SER A 749 24.33 -39.77 -15.92
CA SER A 749 24.96 -41.08 -15.96
C SER A 749 25.82 -41.10 -17.21
N LYS A 750 27.06 -40.86 -17.05
CA LYS A 750 28.29 -41.37 -17.64
C LYS A 750 29.31 -40.28 -17.89
#